data_ecf25be0ba2c58895846068859389ea0
#
_entry.id   ecf25be0ba2c58895846068859389ea0
#
_cell.length_a   1.000
_cell.length_b   1.000
_cell.length_c   1.000
_cell.angle_alpha   90.00
_cell.angle_beta   90.00
_cell.angle_gamma   90.00
#
_symmetry.space_group_name_H-M   'P 1'
#
loop_
_entity.id
_entity.type
_entity.pdbx_description
1 polymer ?
#
loop_
_entity_poly.entity_id
_entity_poly.type
_entity_poly.pdbx_seq_one_letter_code
_entity_poly.pdbx_strand_id
1 'polypeptide(L)'
;MTNGWIDIKNTDMMLIMGGNPAENHPCGFKWPVEAKLHRNAKLIVVDPRFTRTATQADLFLQIRAGTDIAFLGGLINYAIQTNRIAKDYLINYTNAAFIVKEGFKLPEDGLFSGFDGHTYAKDTWNYEEGGNVGPKTQSTTAGVAPTSPSTPSGKSSSETAGEQKKQGEQPAANFERKSEPVSSQPSTPQKGGDAMGQGHQAGGPVGAAGQGGQKPPPMLPANVSYDLSLQHPRSVFQLLKQQYSRYTPEMVERITGIPQDQFLKAAELFTSIRKDGDMKKAGTIIYAVGWTQHTFGTQIIRTAAILQLILGNVGRAGGGVNALRGHSNIQGATDMGGVFDIFPGYLKIPQPTDTDLATFNKRTTPTSSKPSEWDSYNYWSNTPKFMASFLKSLYGDSATKENDFNFHYLPKIDRKFSWTEMWDEMYSGKVKGLFAFGMNGVAIGPNSRKNIEALKKADFLVVCDLFPEETAEFWRAPGTTPEQMKSINTTVYRLPGAGFAEKDGTFVNSARWLQWKYVAVPPPGDAKVDQEILARIFLKVRELYQTQGGKFPDPILSLSWSYTTPLNPSLAEVAKEINGKALADLTLDTQPGVTIKAGQQLPGFAWLKDDGTTSCGNWLYSGSWTEAGAQMQRRGTEDPSGLGIYPNWGYSWPANRRVMYNRASCDLAGKPWDNERRQVWWNEMQGKWVGNDVPDFKVDSKPSDHMGPFIMNAEGVGRIFGPLAAFADGPFPEHYEPVESPIANPLHPQQSNNPVARKFTSDLDKLGTVDQGFNVVCTTYRLTEHYHYWTKNNPMNVQLVPEPFVEIPAQLANEMGITGGEKLKISSARGQYIGKAMVTKRIKPMMIDGKKTYQIGIPIHWGYRGIKEDEHETGLTPANLLSPAAIDPNAYTPEFKGFLVKIEKA
;
A
#
# COMPACT_ATOMS: atom_id res chain seq x y z
N MET A 1 -3.26 -1.52 3.95
CA MET A 1 -3.39 -1.52 5.43
C MET A 1 -2.69 -2.75 5.98
N THR A 2 -2.01 -2.61 7.12
CA THR A 2 -1.47 -3.76 7.86
C THR A 2 -2.54 -4.45 8.73
N ASN A 3 -3.59 -3.72 9.08
CA ASN A 3 -4.70 -4.18 9.92
C ASN A 3 -6.04 -3.95 9.21
N GLY A 4 -7.12 -4.51 9.74
CA GLY A 4 -8.47 -4.28 9.22
C GLY A 4 -9.08 -2.96 9.73
N TRP A 5 -10.10 -2.44 9.04
CA TRP A 5 -10.84 -1.26 9.50
C TRP A 5 -11.36 -1.40 10.92
N ILE A 6 -11.95 -2.56 11.26
CA ILE A 6 -12.53 -2.80 12.57
C ILE A 6 -11.45 -2.84 13.65
N ASP A 7 -10.25 -3.25 13.32
CA ASP A 7 -9.14 -3.31 14.27
C ASP A 7 -8.75 -1.93 14.83
N ILE A 8 -9.09 -0.85 14.15
CA ILE A 8 -8.87 0.53 14.65
C ILE A 8 -9.56 0.75 16.00
N LYS A 9 -10.71 0.08 16.28
CA LYS A 9 -11.37 0.16 17.59
C LYS A 9 -10.49 -0.30 18.76
N ASN A 10 -9.46 -1.12 18.46
CA ASN A 10 -8.55 -1.68 19.45
C ASN A 10 -7.37 -0.76 19.81
N THR A 11 -7.26 0.40 19.18
CA THR A 11 -6.13 1.32 19.40
C THR A 11 -6.27 2.16 20.69
N ASP A 12 -5.15 2.58 21.24
CA ASP A 12 -5.10 3.53 22.37
C ASP A 12 -4.72 4.95 21.91
N MET A 13 -4.12 5.07 20.71
CA MET A 13 -3.66 6.33 20.13
C MET A 13 -3.82 6.33 18.62
N MET A 14 -4.33 7.42 18.06
CA MET A 14 -4.51 7.58 16.62
C MET A 14 -3.84 8.85 16.13
N LEU A 15 -3.10 8.74 15.02
CA LEU A 15 -2.68 9.86 14.19
C LEU A 15 -3.39 9.75 12.84
N ILE A 16 -4.22 10.71 12.50
CA ILE A 16 -4.82 10.82 11.16
C ILE A 16 -4.14 11.98 10.44
N MET A 17 -3.49 11.67 9.30
CA MET A 17 -2.75 12.63 8.53
C MET A 17 -2.84 12.31 7.03
N GLY A 18 -2.97 13.33 6.17
CA GLY A 18 -3.13 13.11 4.73
C GLY A 18 -4.47 12.47 4.32
N GLY A 19 -5.50 12.57 5.17
CA GLY A 19 -6.83 12.04 4.91
C GLY A 19 -7.93 12.66 5.77
N ASN A 20 -9.16 12.65 5.26
CA ASN A 20 -10.35 13.16 5.95
C ASN A 20 -11.45 12.09 6.04
N PRO A 21 -11.24 11.02 6.83
CA PRO A 21 -12.13 9.87 6.83
C PRO A 21 -13.56 10.15 7.33
N ALA A 22 -13.80 11.17 8.14
CA ALA A 22 -15.17 11.54 8.53
C ALA A 22 -16.02 11.99 7.34
N GLU A 23 -15.39 12.52 6.28
CA GLU A 23 -16.07 12.90 5.04
C GLU A 23 -15.96 11.80 3.96
N ASN A 24 -14.75 11.27 3.74
CA ASN A 24 -14.44 10.43 2.59
C ASN A 24 -14.62 8.92 2.88
N HIS A 25 -14.65 8.53 4.14
CA HIS A 25 -14.80 7.14 4.60
C HIS A 25 -15.72 7.05 5.84
N PRO A 26 -16.94 7.60 5.80
CA PRO A 26 -17.78 7.75 7.01
C PRO A 26 -18.09 6.41 7.67
N CYS A 27 -18.33 5.35 6.90
CA CYS A 27 -18.59 4.01 7.44
C CYS A 27 -17.35 3.40 8.13
N GLY A 28 -16.13 3.81 7.75
CA GLY A 28 -14.88 3.41 8.40
C GLY A 28 -14.55 4.27 9.61
N PHE A 29 -14.95 5.53 9.60
CA PHE A 29 -14.63 6.49 10.66
C PHE A 29 -15.33 6.16 12.00
N LYS A 30 -16.41 5.37 11.99
CA LYS A 30 -17.01 4.84 13.21
C LYS A 30 -16.01 4.11 14.11
N TRP A 31 -14.99 3.43 13.56
CA TRP A 31 -14.03 2.68 14.37
C TRP A 31 -13.05 3.56 15.15
N PRO A 32 -12.52 4.68 14.62
CA PRO A 32 -11.91 5.73 15.45
C PRO A 32 -12.82 6.24 16.58
N VAL A 33 -14.10 6.45 16.31
CA VAL A 33 -15.07 6.88 17.33
C VAL A 33 -15.27 5.80 18.39
N GLU A 34 -15.43 4.54 18.00
CA GLU A 34 -15.50 3.38 18.92
C GLU A 34 -14.26 3.30 19.83
N ALA A 35 -13.05 3.51 19.30
CA ALA A 35 -11.83 3.54 20.08
C ALA A 35 -11.87 4.66 21.15
N LYS A 36 -12.34 5.85 20.77
CA LYS A 36 -12.49 6.97 21.73
C LYS A 36 -13.51 6.65 22.82
N LEU A 37 -14.65 6.08 22.46
CA LEU A 37 -15.75 5.81 23.41
C LEU A 37 -15.42 4.67 24.39
N HIS A 38 -14.83 3.61 23.89
CA HIS A 38 -14.66 2.37 24.69
C HIS A 38 -13.26 2.14 25.24
N ARG A 39 -12.24 2.84 24.67
CA ARG A 39 -10.85 2.72 25.13
C ARG A 39 -10.24 4.04 25.60
N ASN A 40 -11.00 5.13 25.57
CA ASN A 40 -10.49 6.49 25.82
C ASN A 40 -9.27 6.83 24.92
N ALA A 41 -9.24 6.29 23.71
CA ALA A 41 -8.19 6.52 22.75
C ALA A 41 -8.10 8.00 22.38
N LYS A 42 -6.88 8.51 22.20
CA LYS A 42 -6.66 9.90 21.80
C LYS A 42 -6.47 10.00 20.30
N LEU A 43 -6.95 11.08 19.72
CA LEU A 43 -6.88 11.35 18.28
C LEU A 43 -6.15 12.66 18.01
N ILE A 44 -5.05 12.57 17.29
CA ILE A 44 -4.34 13.69 16.68
C ILE A 44 -4.71 13.75 15.20
N VAL A 45 -5.08 14.92 14.70
CA VAL A 45 -5.32 15.17 13.29
C VAL A 45 -4.36 16.25 12.80
N VAL A 46 -3.65 15.95 11.72
CA VAL A 46 -2.73 16.87 11.04
C VAL A 46 -3.18 17.02 9.59
N ASP A 47 -3.59 18.21 9.19
CA ASP A 47 -4.15 18.46 7.87
C ASP A 47 -3.92 19.95 7.48
N PRO A 48 -3.74 20.28 6.20
CA PRO A 48 -3.68 21.67 5.73
C PRO A 48 -4.91 22.50 6.07
N ARG A 49 -6.03 21.85 6.33
CA ARG A 49 -7.35 22.44 6.50
C ARG A 49 -8.07 21.85 7.72
N PHE A 50 -8.78 22.63 8.49
CA PHE A 50 -9.65 22.12 9.56
C PHE A 50 -10.85 21.38 8.94
N THR A 51 -10.82 20.05 9.01
CA THR A 51 -11.78 19.15 8.37
C THR A 51 -12.85 18.64 9.33
N ARG A 52 -13.86 17.91 8.82
CA ARG A 52 -14.82 17.19 9.69
C ARG A 52 -14.12 16.15 10.57
N THR A 53 -13.06 15.50 10.08
CA THR A 53 -12.24 14.61 10.92
C THR A 53 -11.59 15.38 12.08
N ALA A 54 -11.12 16.60 11.82
CA ALA A 54 -10.50 17.46 12.84
C ALA A 54 -11.46 17.85 13.95
N THR A 55 -12.78 17.90 13.71
CA THR A 55 -13.78 18.19 14.75
C THR A 55 -13.83 17.10 15.84
N GLN A 56 -13.32 15.91 15.56
CA GLN A 56 -13.27 14.80 16.52
C GLN A 56 -11.91 14.66 17.21
N ALA A 57 -10.93 15.49 16.85
CA ALA A 57 -9.58 15.40 17.36
C ALA A 57 -9.47 15.90 18.80
N ASP A 58 -8.63 15.25 19.60
CA ASP A 58 -8.16 15.78 20.88
C ASP A 58 -7.10 16.88 20.65
N LEU A 59 -6.38 16.80 19.50
CA LEU A 59 -5.42 17.80 19.06
C LEU A 59 -5.45 17.92 17.53
N PHE A 60 -5.67 19.13 17.03
CA PHE A 60 -5.57 19.46 15.61
C PHE A 60 -4.35 20.35 15.35
N LEU A 61 -3.59 20.04 14.30
CA LEU A 61 -2.44 20.79 13.84
C LEU A 61 -2.61 21.11 12.36
N GLN A 62 -2.55 22.40 12.00
CA GLN A 62 -2.52 22.79 10.60
C GLN A 62 -1.10 22.69 10.08
N ILE A 63 -0.91 21.99 8.95
CA ILE A 63 0.39 21.78 8.31
C ILE A 63 0.43 22.40 6.92
N ARG A 64 1.59 22.83 6.47
CA ARG A 64 1.80 23.16 5.06
C ARG A 64 1.82 21.88 4.23
N ALA A 65 1.08 21.86 3.12
CA ALA A 65 1.02 20.71 2.23
C ALA A 65 2.42 20.30 1.72
N GLY A 66 2.75 19.01 1.81
CA GLY A 66 4.02 18.45 1.37
C GLY A 66 5.15 18.47 2.40
N THR A 67 4.87 18.74 3.68
CA THR A 67 5.90 18.79 4.74
C THR A 67 5.77 17.66 5.76
N ASP A 68 5.09 16.63 5.39
CA ASP A 68 4.72 15.49 6.24
C ASP A 68 5.93 14.74 6.82
N ILE A 69 7.00 14.58 6.02
CA ILE A 69 8.24 13.91 6.48
C ILE A 69 8.89 14.70 7.63
N ALA A 70 8.87 16.04 7.56
CA ALA A 70 9.46 16.85 8.61
C ALA A 70 8.70 16.69 9.94
N PHE A 71 7.36 16.67 9.91
CA PHE A 71 6.55 16.42 11.10
C PHE A 71 6.77 15.02 11.67
N LEU A 72 6.69 13.98 10.83
CA LEU A 72 6.88 12.59 11.25
C LEU A 72 8.32 12.32 11.70
N GLY A 73 9.31 12.93 11.02
CA GLY A 73 10.72 12.88 11.39
C GLY A 73 10.97 13.50 12.76
N GLY A 74 10.31 14.62 13.06
CA GLY A 74 10.32 15.22 14.39
C GLY A 74 9.74 14.29 15.45
N LEU A 75 8.67 13.54 15.16
CA LEU A 75 8.12 12.54 16.09
C LEU A 75 9.11 11.39 16.34
N ILE A 76 9.82 10.92 15.30
CA ILE A 76 10.88 9.91 15.42
C ILE A 76 12.01 10.44 16.32
N ASN A 77 12.49 11.66 16.04
CA ASN A 77 13.53 12.31 16.85
C ASN A 77 13.10 12.40 18.33
N TYR A 78 11.89 12.90 18.58
CA TYR A 78 11.36 13.02 19.93
C TYR A 78 11.29 11.68 20.65
N ALA A 79 10.77 10.62 19.98
CA ALA A 79 10.68 9.28 20.55
C ALA A 79 12.04 8.71 20.94
N ILE A 80 13.08 8.92 20.10
CA ILE A 80 14.44 8.46 20.34
C ILE A 80 15.07 9.26 21.50
N GLN A 81 14.98 10.59 21.47
CA GLN A 81 15.61 11.46 22.48
C GLN A 81 15.00 11.26 23.88
N THR A 82 13.69 10.98 23.95
CA THR A 82 12.99 10.73 25.22
C THR A 82 12.95 9.25 25.63
N ASN A 83 13.67 8.39 24.88
CA ASN A 83 13.71 6.93 25.11
C ASN A 83 12.31 6.26 25.09
N ARG A 84 11.36 6.80 24.31
CA ARG A 84 10.02 6.25 24.14
C ARG A 84 9.99 5.31 22.93
N ILE A 85 10.82 4.27 22.98
CA ILE A 85 10.97 3.29 21.91
C ILE A 85 10.73 1.87 22.43
N ALA A 86 10.26 0.98 21.56
CA ALA A 86 10.08 -0.42 21.87
C ALA A 86 11.39 -1.20 21.65
N LYS A 87 12.34 -1.09 22.56
CA LYS A 87 13.72 -1.57 22.37
C LYS A 87 13.80 -3.06 22.02
N ASP A 88 13.08 -3.93 22.75
CA ASP A 88 13.09 -5.37 22.48
C ASP A 88 12.47 -5.71 21.11
N TYR A 89 11.41 -4.99 20.72
CA TYR A 89 10.80 -5.11 19.40
C TYR A 89 11.77 -4.66 18.29
N LEU A 90 12.45 -3.53 18.49
CA LEU A 90 13.42 -3.00 17.54
C LEU A 90 14.57 -3.98 17.28
N ILE A 91 15.15 -4.53 18.34
CA ILE A 91 16.27 -5.48 18.23
C ILE A 91 15.83 -6.79 17.57
N ASN A 92 14.66 -7.29 17.92
CA ASN A 92 14.24 -8.65 17.55
C ASN A 92 13.49 -8.71 16.23
N TYR A 93 12.79 -7.64 15.83
CA TYR A 93 11.88 -7.67 14.68
C TYR A 93 12.22 -6.66 13.58
N THR A 94 13.31 -5.91 13.72
CA THR A 94 13.74 -4.93 12.71
C THR A 94 15.22 -5.07 12.39
N ASN A 95 15.67 -4.37 11.35
CA ASN A 95 17.09 -4.29 11.02
C ASN A 95 17.86 -3.23 11.82
N ALA A 96 17.32 -2.78 12.96
CA ALA A 96 17.93 -1.71 13.76
C ALA A 96 19.37 -2.03 14.21
N ALA A 97 19.65 -3.31 14.52
CA ALA A 97 20.96 -3.77 14.96
C ALA A 97 21.96 -4.03 13.82
N PHE A 98 21.55 -4.05 12.57
CA PHE A 98 22.40 -4.39 11.43
C PHE A 98 23.40 -3.29 11.15
N ILE A 99 24.61 -3.66 10.72
CA ILE A 99 25.68 -2.73 10.40
C ILE A 99 25.62 -2.41 8.89
N VAL A 100 25.51 -1.13 8.57
CA VAL A 100 25.53 -0.65 7.19
C VAL A 100 26.97 -0.63 6.67
N LYS A 101 27.16 -0.93 5.39
CA LYS A 101 28.46 -0.93 4.71
C LYS A 101 29.24 0.37 4.94
N GLU A 102 30.54 0.23 5.01
CA GLU A 102 31.46 1.36 4.95
C GLU A 102 31.26 2.14 3.65
N GLY A 103 31.41 3.47 3.71
CA GLY A 103 31.18 4.36 2.57
C GLY A 103 29.74 4.85 2.40
N PHE A 104 28.77 4.30 3.12
CA PHE A 104 27.45 4.92 3.21
C PHE A 104 27.52 6.25 3.97
N LYS A 105 26.92 7.31 3.40
CA LYS A 105 26.81 8.63 4.04
C LYS A 105 25.37 9.10 4.03
N LEU A 106 24.97 9.65 5.18
CA LEU A 106 23.68 10.36 5.32
C LEU A 106 23.74 11.68 4.55
N PRO A 107 22.58 12.24 4.10
CA PRO A 107 22.52 13.46 3.32
C PRO A 107 22.73 14.68 4.23
N GLU A 108 23.91 15.26 4.24
CA GLU A 108 24.17 16.56 4.89
C GLU A 108 23.70 17.72 4.00
N ASP A 109 23.79 17.54 2.70
CA ASP A 109 23.45 18.49 1.63
C ASP A 109 22.16 18.11 0.86
N GLY A 110 21.38 17.16 1.36
CA GLY A 110 20.18 16.62 0.70
C GLY A 110 20.45 15.46 -0.27
N LEU A 111 21.70 15.02 -0.39
CA LEU A 111 22.09 13.92 -1.29
C LEU A 111 22.70 12.76 -0.52
N PHE A 112 22.12 11.58 -0.63
CA PHE A 112 22.77 10.36 -0.10
C PHE A 112 24.03 10.00 -0.90
N SER A 113 24.91 9.19 -0.31
CA SER A 113 26.09 8.69 -1.02
C SER A 113 25.71 7.97 -2.32
N GLY A 114 26.50 8.17 -3.36
CA GLY A 114 26.33 7.51 -4.66
C GLY A 114 25.52 8.29 -5.69
N PHE A 115 25.17 9.56 -5.44
CA PHE A 115 24.47 10.39 -6.43
C PHE A 115 25.38 10.76 -7.60
N ASP A 116 24.94 10.52 -8.84
CA ASP A 116 25.70 10.77 -10.06
C ASP A 116 25.22 12.00 -10.86
N GLY A 117 24.26 12.75 -10.27
CA GLY A 117 23.59 13.87 -10.94
C GLY A 117 22.19 13.53 -11.46
N HIS A 118 21.86 12.25 -11.58
CA HIS A 118 20.57 11.78 -12.10
C HIS A 118 19.95 10.66 -11.29
N THR A 119 20.77 9.73 -10.82
CA THR A 119 20.37 8.55 -10.05
C THR A 119 21.37 8.27 -8.93
N TYR A 120 21.14 7.19 -8.19
CA TYR A 120 22.03 6.75 -7.13
C TYR A 120 22.69 5.42 -7.48
N ALA A 121 24.02 5.36 -7.41
CA ALA A 121 24.77 4.12 -7.25
C ALA A 121 24.56 3.62 -5.82
N LYS A 122 24.01 2.40 -5.66
CA LYS A 122 23.50 1.91 -4.39
C LYS A 122 24.39 0.86 -3.71
N ASP A 123 25.64 0.73 -4.12
CA ASP A 123 26.57 -0.29 -3.64
C ASP A 123 26.80 -0.20 -2.13
N THR A 124 26.79 1.03 -1.60
CA THR A 124 26.92 1.29 -0.14
C THR A 124 25.59 1.19 0.62
N TRP A 125 24.45 1.10 -0.07
CA TRP A 125 23.15 0.96 0.55
C TRP A 125 22.84 -0.50 0.89
N ASN A 126 23.73 -1.14 1.61
CA ASN A 126 23.63 -2.53 2.00
C ASN A 126 24.27 -2.76 3.37
N TYR A 127 24.14 -3.97 3.90
CA TYR A 127 24.74 -4.37 5.15
C TYR A 127 26.16 -4.89 4.96
N GLU A 128 26.96 -4.76 6.01
CA GLU A 128 28.27 -5.39 6.11
C GLU A 128 28.12 -6.88 6.40
N GLU A 129 28.96 -7.71 5.81
CA GLU A 129 28.99 -9.14 6.06
C GLU A 129 29.83 -9.44 7.32
N GLY A 130 29.39 -10.40 8.12
CA GLY A 130 30.06 -10.80 9.35
C GLY A 130 29.10 -11.35 10.39
N GLY A 131 29.47 -11.20 11.65
CA GLY A 131 28.68 -11.65 12.78
C GLY A 131 28.52 -10.54 13.83
N ASN A 132 28.47 -10.91 15.11
CA ASN A 132 28.35 -9.98 16.22
C ASN A 132 29.61 -9.13 16.36
N VAL A 133 29.49 -7.81 16.15
CA VAL A 133 30.58 -6.80 16.32
C VAL A 133 30.37 -5.94 17.56
N GLY A 134 29.31 -6.17 18.34
CA GLY A 134 29.02 -5.46 19.59
C GLY A 134 29.87 -5.96 20.76
N PRO A 135 29.78 -5.27 21.92
CA PRO A 135 30.49 -5.69 23.12
C PRO A 135 30.16 -7.13 23.49
N LYS A 136 31.21 -7.95 23.65
CA LYS A 136 31.02 -9.30 24.19
C LYS A 136 30.55 -9.17 25.63
N THR A 137 29.37 -9.64 25.95
CA THR A 137 28.95 -9.81 27.35
C THR A 137 29.95 -10.71 28.02
N GLN A 138 30.71 -10.21 29.00
CA GLN A 138 31.61 -11.02 29.82
C GLN A 138 30.76 -12.05 30.57
N SER A 139 30.88 -13.29 30.19
CA SER A 139 30.41 -14.43 30.96
C SER A 139 31.33 -14.53 32.17
N THR A 140 30.83 -14.14 33.34
CA THR A 140 31.50 -14.45 34.63
C THR A 140 31.31 -15.94 34.92
N THR A 141 32.22 -16.74 34.39
CA THR A 141 32.50 -18.08 34.94
C THR A 141 33.92 -18.07 35.46
N ALA A 142 34.02 -18.13 36.76
CA ALA A 142 35.29 -18.30 37.49
C ALA A 142 35.89 -19.68 37.19
N GLY A 143 37.12 -19.65 36.80
CA GLY A 143 38.23 -20.51 36.94
C GLY A 143 38.11 -22.05 37.01
N VAL A 144 38.65 -22.72 35.99
CA VAL A 144 39.57 -23.86 36.15
C VAL A 144 40.68 -23.66 35.12
N ALA A 145 41.91 -23.76 35.58
CA ALA A 145 43.13 -23.50 34.85
C ALA A 145 43.51 -24.66 33.89
N PRO A 146 44.43 -24.41 32.93
CA PRO A 146 44.58 -25.21 31.75
C PRO A 146 45.67 -26.28 31.89
N THR A 147 45.56 -27.39 31.17
CA THR A 147 46.68 -28.21 30.79
C THR A 147 46.84 -28.26 29.27
N SER A 148 48.02 -27.91 28.82
CA SER A 148 48.45 -27.92 27.40
C SER A 148 49.19 -29.27 27.12
N PRO A 149 49.83 -29.48 25.95
CA PRO A 149 49.30 -29.62 24.60
C PRO A 149 49.77 -30.90 23.91
N SER A 150 49.30 -31.27 22.78
CA SER A 150 50.03 -32.06 21.81
C SER A 150 49.50 -31.86 20.39
N THR A 151 50.35 -31.55 19.50
CA THR A 151 50.27 -31.44 18.04
C THR A 151 50.76 -32.73 17.39
N PRO A 152 50.87 -32.86 16.05
CA PRO A 152 49.83 -33.05 15.00
C PRO A 152 50.15 -34.29 14.15
N SER A 153 49.23 -34.65 13.28
CA SER A 153 49.53 -35.30 11.98
C SER A 153 48.20 -35.80 11.35
N GLY A 154 47.95 -35.49 10.13
CA GLY A 154 48.28 -36.20 8.95
C GLY A 154 47.08 -36.37 8.05
N LYS A 155 47.16 -35.97 6.82
CA LYS A 155 46.30 -36.07 5.64
C LYS A 155 45.63 -37.45 5.44
N SER A 156 44.38 -37.44 4.93
CA SER A 156 44.14 -38.14 3.64
C SER A 156 42.66 -37.96 3.20
N SER A 157 42.53 -37.78 1.91
CA SER A 157 41.36 -37.64 1.07
C SER A 157 40.51 -38.93 1.03
N SER A 158 39.18 -38.76 0.96
CA SER A 158 38.36 -39.62 0.08
C SER A 158 36.98 -38.94 -0.15
N GLU A 159 36.65 -38.77 -1.42
CA GLU A 159 35.35 -38.44 -1.96
C GLU A 159 34.30 -39.50 -1.58
N THR A 160 33.15 -39.04 -1.17
CA THR A 160 31.90 -39.80 -1.43
C THR A 160 30.71 -38.84 -1.51
N ALA A 161 29.94 -39.05 -2.54
CA ALA A 161 28.74 -38.35 -2.90
C ALA A 161 27.71 -38.34 -1.77
N GLY A 162 27.28 -37.14 -1.40
CA GLY A 162 26.19 -36.93 -0.46
C GLY A 162 24.90 -36.61 -1.19
N GLU A 163 23.88 -37.37 -0.92
CA GLU A 163 22.51 -37.19 -1.35
C GLU A 163 22.01 -35.79 -1.01
N GLN A 164 21.48 -35.10 -2.04
CA GLN A 164 20.69 -33.90 -1.87
C GLN A 164 19.37 -34.27 -1.15
N LYS A 165 19.28 -34.00 0.12
CA LYS A 165 17.98 -33.94 0.81
C LYS A 165 17.20 -32.75 0.24
N LYS A 166 16.12 -33.06 -0.48
CA LYS A 166 15.09 -32.09 -0.85
C LYS A 166 14.59 -31.40 0.40
N GLN A 167 14.72 -30.11 0.44
CA GLN A 167 14.09 -29.27 1.46
C GLN A 167 12.57 -29.45 1.38
N GLY A 168 11.98 -29.85 2.50
CA GLY A 168 10.54 -29.97 2.64
C GLY A 168 9.88 -28.60 2.65
N GLU A 169 8.99 -28.42 1.72
CA GLU A 169 8.09 -27.28 1.66
C GLU A 169 7.16 -27.27 2.86
N GLN A 170 6.93 -26.11 3.42
CA GLN A 170 6.06 -25.94 4.57
C GLN A 170 4.75 -25.26 4.15
N PRO A 171 3.59 -25.83 4.53
CA PRO A 171 2.30 -25.29 4.13
C PRO A 171 1.90 -24.12 4.99
N ALA A 172 1.19 -23.20 4.38
CA ALA A 172 0.29 -22.35 5.12
C ALA A 172 -0.73 -23.23 5.84
N ALA A 173 -0.81 -23.11 7.14
CA ALA A 173 -1.77 -23.88 7.92
C ALA A 173 -3.19 -23.46 7.53
N ASN A 174 -3.86 -24.29 6.77
CA ASN A 174 -5.32 -24.22 6.62
C ASN A 174 -5.95 -24.74 7.91
N PHE A 175 -6.41 -23.83 8.76
CA PHE A 175 -7.29 -24.23 9.86
C PHE A 175 -8.69 -24.45 9.29
N GLU A 176 -8.95 -25.62 8.75
CA GLU A 176 -10.31 -26.10 8.62
C GLU A 176 -10.81 -26.55 9.99
N ARG A 177 -11.68 -25.77 10.61
CA ARG A 177 -12.63 -26.32 11.56
C ARG A 177 -13.61 -27.15 10.76
N LYS A 178 -13.60 -28.47 10.94
CA LYS A 178 -14.71 -29.33 10.55
C LYS A 178 -15.99 -28.77 11.19
N SER A 179 -16.82 -28.17 10.38
CA SER A 179 -18.22 -27.91 10.74
C SER A 179 -18.98 -29.19 10.45
N GLU A 180 -19.35 -29.91 11.49
CA GLU A 180 -20.43 -30.89 11.37
C GLU A 180 -21.73 -30.17 11.00
N PRO A 181 -22.60 -30.76 10.19
CA PRO A 181 -23.83 -30.14 9.79
C PRO A 181 -24.81 -30.12 10.98
N VAL A 182 -25.08 -28.94 11.50
CA VAL A 182 -26.16 -28.76 12.49
C VAL A 182 -27.49 -28.77 11.76
N SER A 183 -28.26 -29.81 12.03
CA SER A 183 -29.68 -29.88 11.64
C SER A 183 -30.46 -28.77 12.35
N SER A 184 -31.27 -28.08 11.58
CA SER A 184 -32.19 -27.05 12.03
C SER A 184 -33.36 -27.65 12.79
N GLN A 185 -33.53 -27.28 14.08
CA GLN A 185 -34.85 -27.10 14.70
C GLN A 185 -34.78 -26.03 15.78
N PRO A 186 -35.82 -25.21 15.97
CA PRO A 186 -35.83 -24.07 16.87
C PRO A 186 -36.30 -24.48 18.27
N SER A 187 -35.62 -24.02 19.30
CA SER A 187 -36.11 -24.07 20.70
C SER A 187 -36.01 -22.71 21.35
N THR A 188 -37.10 -22.33 21.96
CA THR A 188 -37.40 -21.15 22.75
C THR A 188 -36.55 -20.96 24.01
N PRO A 189 -36.48 -19.76 24.58
CA PRO A 189 -35.53 -19.43 25.64
C PRO A 189 -36.09 -19.75 27.04
N GLN A 190 -35.24 -20.28 27.90
CA GLN A 190 -35.47 -20.28 29.35
C GLN A 190 -34.43 -19.44 30.09
N LYS A 191 -34.98 -18.62 31.01
CA LYS A 191 -34.31 -17.80 32.00
C LYS A 191 -33.83 -18.64 33.21
N GLY A 192 -32.79 -18.16 33.87
CA GLY A 192 -32.53 -18.40 35.30
C GLY A 192 -31.22 -19.07 35.59
N GLY A 193 -30.36 -18.41 36.32
CA GLY A 193 -30.16 -18.57 37.71
C GLY A 193 -28.67 -18.49 38.10
N ASP A 194 -28.34 -17.54 38.94
CA ASP A 194 -27.08 -17.35 39.63
C ASP A 194 -26.61 -18.60 40.39
N ALA A 195 -25.29 -18.84 40.40
CA ALA A 195 -24.64 -19.45 41.56
C ALA A 195 -23.15 -19.10 41.65
N MET A 196 -22.82 -18.39 42.69
CA MET A 196 -21.47 -18.24 43.25
C MET A 196 -20.91 -19.58 43.71
N GLY A 197 -19.61 -19.78 43.57
CA GLY A 197 -18.88 -20.89 44.18
C GLY A 197 -17.41 -20.52 44.44
N GLN A 198 -17.12 -20.33 45.68
CA GLN A 198 -15.85 -19.96 46.30
C GLN A 198 -14.71 -20.95 46.06
N GLY A 199 -13.51 -20.44 46.06
CA GLY A 199 -12.20 -20.75 46.41
C GLY A 199 -11.78 -22.12 46.91
N HIS A 200 -10.58 -22.52 46.43
CA HIS A 200 -9.63 -23.23 47.31
C HIS A 200 -8.19 -22.80 46.95
N GLN A 201 -7.55 -22.17 47.95
CA GLN A 201 -6.11 -22.07 48.04
C GLN A 201 -5.53 -23.44 48.36
N ALA A 202 -4.46 -23.80 47.68
CA ALA A 202 -3.50 -24.79 48.22
C ALA A 202 -2.09 -24.28 47.90
N GLY A 203 -1.33 -24.05 48.93
CA GLY A 203 0.02 -23.51 48.86
C GLY A 203 1.09 -24.59 48.72
N GLY A 204 2.19 -24.12 48.21
CA GLY A 204 3.56 -24.47 48.35
C GLY A 204 4.08 -25.71 47.58
N PRO A 205 5.38 -25.85 47.32
CA PRO A 205 6.46 -25.20 48.04
C PRO A 205 7.43 -24.37 47.14
N VAL A 206 8.12 -23.48 47.81
CA VAL A 206 9.30 -22.77 47.29
C VAL A 206 10.41 -23.75 46.97
N GLY A 207 10.79 -23.76 45.69
CA GLY A 207 11.89 -24.61 45.24
C GLY A 207 12.69 -23.93 44.17
N ALA A 208 13.92 -23.58 44.46
CA ALA A 208 15.07 -23.33 43.63
C ALA A 208 15.04 -22.10 42.70
N ALA A 209 15.82 -21.10 43.07
CA ALA A 209 16.40 -20.13 42.18
C ALA A 209 17.06 -20.88 41.01
N GLY A 210 16.34 -20.96 39.89
CA GLY A 210 16.83 -21.46 38.62
C GLY A 210 17.56 -20.34 37.89
N GLN A 211 18.74 -20.63 37.53
CA GLN A 211 19.69 -20.02 36.62
C GLN A 211 19.05 -18.94 35.69
N GLY A 212 19.65 -17.75 35.69
CA GLY A 212 19.30 -16.69 34.78
C GLY A 212 19.28 -17.19 33.32
N GLY A 213 18.08 -17.40 32.82
CA GLY A 213 17.88 -17.81 31.45
C GLY A 213 18.46 -16.74 30.52
N GLN A 214 19.46 -17.11 29.75
CA GLN A 214 19.91 -16.28 28.65
C GLN A 214 18.71 -15.94 27.78
N LYS A 215 18.51 -14.63 27.55
CA LYS A 215 17.52 -14.18 26.56
C LYS A 215 17.82 -14.91 25.23
N PRO A 216 16.81 -15.48 24.57
CA PRO A 216 17.04 -16.11 23.28
C PRO A 216 17.67 -15.11 22.30
N PRO A 217 18.56 -15.59 21.39
CA PRO A 217 19.20 -14.71 20.44
C PRO A 217 18.14 -14.06 19.54
N PRO A 218 18.40 -12.83 19.07
CA PRO A 218 17.48 -12.13 18.16
C PRO A 218 17.42 -12.82 16.80
N MET A 219 16.37 -12.51 16.04
CA MET A 219 16.14 -12.97 14.68
C MET A 219 17.06 -12.23 13.71
N LEU A 220 18.27 -12.72 13.49
CA LEU A 220 19.27 -12.08 12.65
C LEU A 220 19.72 -12.98 11.49
N PRO A 221 19.86 -12.46 10.27
CA PRO A 221 20.46 -13.21 9.17
C PRO A 221 21.93 -13.56 9.51
N ALA A 222 22.33 -14.78 9.15
CA ALA A 222 23.61 -15.31 9.56
C ALA A 222 24.86 -14.61 9.01
N ASN A 223 24.71 -13.95 7.89
CA ASN A 223 25.81 -13.33 7.16
C ASN A 223 25.85 -11.81 7.28
N VAL A 224 25.02 -11.22 8.13
CA VAL A 224 25.00 -9.76 8.37
C VAL A 224 25.73 -9.43 9.66
N SER A 225 26.59 -8.45 9.62
CA SER A 225 27.20 -7.88 10.84
C SER A 225 26.15 -7.15 11.67
N TYR A 226 26.17 -7.33 12.99
CA TYR A 226 25.19 -6.72 13.88
C TYR A 226 25.74 -6.35 15.26
N ASP A 227 25.11 -5.38 15.90
CA ASP A 227 25.36 -4.98 17.28
C ASP A 227 24.04 -4.86 18.06
N LEU A 228 23.78 -5.82 18.95
CA LEU A 228 22.58 -5.86 19.78
C LEU A 228 22.52 -4.75 20.84
N SER A 229 23.66 -4.14 21.15
CA SER A 229 23.68 -2.99 22.06
C SER A 229 23.12 -1.73 21.39
N LEU A 230 23.03 -1.71 20.07
CA LEU A 230 22.64 -0.57 19.22
C LEU A 230 23.60 0.63 19.34
N GLN A 231 24.88 0.40 19.74
CA GLN A 231 25.86 1.47 19.97
C GLN A 231 26.86 1.63 18.83
N HIS A 232 27.02 0.63 17.97
CA HIS A 232 27.97 0.72 16.86
C HIS A 232 27.60 1.88 15.93
N PRO A 233 28.55 2.79 15.58
CA PRO A 233 28.22 4.02 14.82
C PRO A 233 27.54 3.79 13.48
N ARG A 234 27.83 2.67 12.81
CA ARG A 234 27.22 2.28 11.54
C ARG A 234 26.01 1.34 11.72
N SER A 235 25.53 1.09 12.95
CA SER A 235 24.26 0.37 13.11
C SER A 235 23.13 1.19 12.50
N VAL A 236 22.14 0.52 11.92
CA VAL A 236 20.95 1.18 11.36
C VAL A 236 20.30 2.11 12.39
N PHE A 237 20.30 1.72 13.68
CA PHE A 237 19.72 2.54 14.73
C PHE A 237 20.51 3.85 14.97
N GLN A 238 21.85 3.81 14.99
CA GLN A 238 22.65 5.03 15.16
C GLN A 238 22.56 5.94 13.93
N LEU A 239 22.53 5.37 12.74
CA LEU A 239 22.29 6.14 11.51
C LEU A 239 20.89 6.76 11.52
N LEU A 240 19.85 6.02 11.94
CA LEU A 240 18.51 6.56 12.13
C LEU A 240 18.49 7.74 13.10
N LYS A 241 19.16 7.58 14.25
CA LYS A 241 19.27 8.63 15.26
C LYS A 241 19.96 9.88 14.71
N GLN A 242 21.04 9.71 13.96
CA GLN A 242 21.75 10.82 13.30
C GLN A 242 20.88 11.48 12.23
N GLN A 243 20.21 10.68 11.36
CA GLN A 243 19.33 11.17 10.30
C GLN A 243 18.25 12.09 10.85
N TYR A 244 17.54 11.65 11.89
CA TYR A 244 16.40 12.39 12.42
C TYR A 244 16.77 13.42 13.48
N SER A 245 17.99 13.48 13.97
CA SER A 245 18.42 14.54 14.91
C SER A 245 18.30 15.95 14.34
N ARG A 246 18.32 16.09 13.02
CA ARG A 246 18.13 17.37 12.29
C ARG A 246 16.70 17.90 12.36
N TYR A 247 15.72 17.03 12.61
CA TYR A 247 14.30 17.38 12.72
C TYR A 247 13.98 17.80 14.15
N THR A 248 14.62 18.89 14.61
CA THR A 248 14.33 19.51 15.92
C THR A 248 12.93 20.15 15.90
N PRO A 249 12.33 20.44 17.06
CA PRO A 249 11.04 21.15 17.12
C PRO A 249 11.08 22.50 16.38
N GLU A 250 12.19 23.22 16.44
CA GLU A 250 12.41 24.44 15.67
C GLU A 250 12.42 24.20 14.16
N MET A 251 13.16 23.17 13.70
CA MET A 251 13.21 22.83 12.29
C MET A 251 11.85 22.36 11.77
N VAL A 252 11.10 21.63 12.58
CA VAL A 252 9.72 21.23 12.24
C VAL A 252 8.84 22.46 12.06
N GLU A 253 8.90 23.45 12.96
CA GLU A 253 8.15 24.70 12.80
C GLU A 253 8.55 25.46 11.53
N ARG A 254 9.84 25.63 11.26
CA ARG A 254 10.36 26.32 10.08
C ARG A 254 9.85 25.72 8.78
N ILE A 255 9.80 24.39 8.69
CA ILE A 255 9.38 23.66 7.49
C ILE A 255 7.85 23.60 7.39
N THR A 256 7.17 23.24 8.46
CA THR A 256 5.76 22.85 8.45
C THR A 256 4.80 24.01 8.76
N GLY A 257 5.29 25.02 9.47
CA GLY A 257 4.47 26.10 10.03
C GLY A 257 3.69 25.71 11.28
N ILE A 258 3.93 24.53 11.86
CA ILE A 258 3.34 24.10 13.13
C ILE A 258 4.16 24.70 14.27
N PRO A 259 3.58 25.53 15.16
CA PRO A 259 4.32 26.07 16.31
C PRO A 259 4.95 24.99 17.17
N GLN A 260 6.17 25.25 17.68
CA GLN A 260 6.95 24.29 18.46
C GLN A 260 6.19 23.71 19.65
N ASP A 261 5.46 24.56 20.39
CA ASP A 261 4.68 24.13 21.54
C ASP A 261 3.56 23.15 21.16
N GLN A 262 2.92 23.35 20.00
CA GLN A 262 1.90 22.47 19.49
C GLN A 262 2.49 21.16 18.97
N PHE A 263 3.64 21.24 18.27
CA PHE A 263 4.37 20.04 17.85
C PHE A 263 4.79 19.19 19.06
N LEU A 264 5.36 19.80 20.10
CA LEU A 264 5.77 19.08 21.32
C LEU A 264 4.58 18.44 22.04
N LYS A 265 3.41 19.08 22.08
CA LYS A 265 2.17 18.47 22.60
C LYS A 265 1.77 17.23 21.81
N ALA A 266 1.86 17.29 20.46
CA ALA A 266 1.58 16.14 19.60
C ALA A 266 2.60 15.01 19.81
N ALA A 267 3.87 15.34 19.91
CA ALA A 267 4.95 14.38 20.12
C ALA A 267 4.81 13.67 21.47
N GLU A 268 4.58 14.42 22.54
CA GLU A 268 4.31 13.89 23.88
C GLU A 268 3.09 12.97 23.88
N LEU A 269 1.99 13.41 23.27
CA LEU A 269 0.74 12.67 23.23
C LEU A 269 0.88 11.38 22.43
N PHE A 270 1.43 11.45 21.20
CA PHE A 270 1.52 10.27 20.33
C PHE A 270 2.47 9.20 20.89
N THR A 271 3.61 9.61 21.45
CA THR A 271 4.61 8.69 21.99
C THR A 271 4.33 8.22 23.42
N SER A 272 3.29 8.76 24.06
CA SER A 272 2.86 8.38 25.44
C SER A 272 2.59 6.88 25.60
N ILE A 273 2.22 6.20 24.54
CA ILE A 273 2.01 4.73 24.51
C ILE A 273 3.28 3.93 24.74
N ARG A 274 4.46 4.56 24.71
CA ARG A 274 5.77 3.92 25.00
C ARG A 274 6.48 4.57 26.19
N LYS A 275 5.76 5.34 26.98
CA LYS A 275 6.32 5.85 28.23
C LYS A 275 6.72 4.67 29.13
N ASP A 276 7.90 4.74 29.69
CA ASP A 276 8.47 3.72 30.56
C ASP A 276 8.59 2.31 29.90
N GLY A 277 8.65 2.25 28.56
CA GLY A 277 8.75 0.99 27.81
C GLY A 277 7.47 0.14 27.79
N ASP A 278 6.31 0.71 28.17
CA ASP A 278 5.03 -0.01 28.19
C ASP A 278 4.66 -0.56 26.82
N MET A 279 4.60 -1.87 26.69
CA MET A 279 4.21 -2.58 25.47
C MET A 279 2.72 -2.97 25.44
N LYS A 280 1.94 -2.73 26.48
CA LYS A 280 0.51 -3.06 26.50
C LYS A 280 -0.30 -2.20 25.55
N LYS A 281 0.03 -0.90 25.46
CA LYS A 281 -0.67 0.04 24.57
C LYS A 281 -0.21 -0.08 23.14
N ALA A 282 -1.09 0.25 22.20
CA ALA A 282 -0.82 0.30 20.76
C ALA A 282 -1.35 1.61 20.16
N GLY A 283 -0.63 2.11 19.14
CA GLY A 283 -1.05 3.28 18.38
C GLY A 283 -1.11 2.99 16.88
N THR A 284 -2.06 3.61 16.19
CA THR A 284 -2.23 3.47 14.75
C THR A 284 -2.04 4.77 14.02
N ILE A 285 -1.52 4.70 12.79
CA ILE A 285 -1.46 5.81 11.84
C ILE A 285 -2.43 5.54 10.71
N ILE A 286 -3.27 6.52 10.39
CA ILE A 286 -4.29 6.44 9.35
C ILE A 286 -4.02 7.54 8.34
N TYR A 287 -3.92 7.19 7.05
CA TYR A 287 -3.63 8.13 5.98
C TYR A 287 -4.42 7.83 4.71
N ALA A 288 -4.45 8.78 3.80
CA ALA A 288 -5.04 8.61 2.47
C ALA A 288 -4.17 9.26 1.39
N VAL A 289 -4.78 9.67 0.27
CA VAL A 289 -4.05 10.22 -0.90
C VAL A 289 -3.37 11.57 -0.63
N GLY A 290 -3.64 12.23 0.47
CA GLY A 290 -2.88 13.40 0.91
C GLY A 290 -1.39 13.12 1.07
N TRP A 291 -1.01 11.86 1.37
CA TRP A 291 0.39 11.44 1.42
C TRP A 291 0.91 10.91 0.09
N THR A 292 0.11 10.08 -0.58
CA THR A 292 0.59 9.39 -1.79
C THR A 292 0.76 10.32 -2.99
N GLN A 293 0.06 11.46 -3.00
CA GLN A 293 0.02 12.37 -4.16
C GLN A 293 1.04 13.51 -4.03
N HIS A 294 2.29 13.15 -3.74
CA HIS A 294 3.49 13.99 -3.73
C HIS A 294 4.64 13.31 -4.47
N THR A 295 5.61 14.08 -4.93
CA THR A 295 6.83 13.56 -5.59
C THR A 295 7.77 12.79 -4.65
N PHE A 296 7.40 12.62 -3.39
CA PHE A 296 8.06 11.83 -2.35
C PHE A 296 7.04 11.09 -1.47
N GLY A 297 5.86 10.80 -2.01
CA GLY A 297 4.75 10.17 -1.29
C GLY A 297 5.11 8.82 -0.68
N THR A 298 5.92 8.01 -1.37
CA THR A 298 6.44 6.74 -0.86
C THR A 298 7.24 6.93 0.43
N GLN A 299 8.10 7.95 0.48
CA GLN A 299 8.92 8.23 1.65
C GLN A 299 8.12 8.81 2.82
N ILE A 300 7.04 9.54 2.57
CA ILE A 300 6.10 9.96 3.64
C ILE A 300 5.53 8.72 4.35
N ILE A 301 4.97 7.79 3.58
CA ILE A 301 4.39 6.54 4.12
C ILE A 301 5.45 5.73 4.86
N ARG A 302 6.65 5.67 4.31
CA ARG A 302 7.77 4.96 4.92
C ARG A 302 8.22 5.58 6.23
N THR A 303 8.22 6.93 6.35
CA THR A 303 8.52 7.63 7.62
C THR A 303 7.53 7.23 8.71
N ALA A 304 6.23 7.16 8.35
CA ALA A 304 5.20 6.66 9.26
C ALA A 304 5.41 5.19 9.65
N ALA A 305 5.81 4.34 8.70
CA ALA A 305 6.13 2.93 9.00
C ALA A 305 7.34 2.80 9.93
N ILE A 306 8.39 3.60 9.74
CA ILE A 306 9.55 3.64 10.64
C ILE A 306 9.12 4.07 12.05
N LEU A 307 8.31 5.13 12.18
CA LEU A 307 7.77 5.56 13.49
C LEU A 307 6.98 4.42 14.16
N GLN A 308 6.16 3.69 13.41
CA GLN A 308 5.41 2.56 13.95
C GLN A 308 6.29 1.37 14.32
N LEU A 309 7.40 1.13 13.60
CA LEU A 309 8.38 0.10 13.95
C LEU A 309 9.14 0.45 15.23
N ILE A 310 9.61 1.69 15.39
CA ILE A 310 10.32 2.09 16.62
C ILE A 310 9.40 2.10 17.84
N LEU A 311 8.11 2.35 17.64
CA LEU A 311 7.09 2.24 18.68
C LEU A 311 6.55 0.80 18.86
N GLY A 312 7.02 -0.19 18.07
CA GLY A 312 6.60 -1.59 18.17
C GLY A 312 5.09 -1.80 17.94
N ASN A 313 4.49 -1.08 17.01
CA ASN A 313 3.04 -1.12 16.76
C ASN A 313 2.65 -1.99 15.57
N VAL A 314 3.59 -2.44 14.72
CA VAL A 314 3.28 -3.28 13.56
C VAL A 314 3.05 -4.73 13.97
N GLY A 315 2.05 -5.38 13.37
CA GLY A 315 1.69 -6.77 13.64
C GLY A 315 0.82 -6.97 14.90
N ARG A 316 0.30 -5.90 15.47
CA ARG A 316 -0.47 -5.90 16.73
C ARG A 316 -1.88 -5.37 16.54
N ALA A 317 -2.80 -5.84 17.37
CA ALA A 317 -4.16 -5.29 17.43
C ALA A 317 -4.14 -3.80 17.80
N GLY A 318 -4.87 -2.99 17.06
CA GLY A 318 -4.95 -1.55 17.24
C GLY A 318 -3.70 -0.78 16.84
N GLY A 319 -2.74 -1.46 16.19
CA GLY A 319 -1.50 -0.87 15.70
C GLY A 319 -1.48 -0.62 14.20
N GLY A 320 -0.27 -0.64 13.64
CA GLY A 320 -0.02 -0.64 12.21
C GLY A 320 -0.18 0.70 11.50
N VAL A 321 -0.10 0.63 10.17
CA VAL A 321 -0.28 1.75 9.23
C VAL A 321 -1.46 1.46 8.33
N ASN A 322 -2.46 2.32 8.34
CA ASN A 322 -3.75 2.10 7.74
C ASN A 322 -4.00 3.08 6.58
N ALA A 323 -3.78 2.60 5.35
CA ALA A 323 -4.05 3.34 4.13
C ALA A 323 -5.55 3.33 3.80
N LEU A 324 -6.18 4.50 3.73
CA LEU A 324 -7.56 4.64 3.34
C LEU A 324 -7.63 4.92 1.83
N ARG A 325 -7.94 3.90 1.05
CA ARG A 325 -8.10 4.03 -0.41
C ARG A 325 -9.44 4.67 -0.74
N GLY A 326 -9.48 5.58 -1.71
CA GLY A 326 -10.71 6.29 -2.11
C GLY A 326 -11.71 5.40 -2.81
N HIS A 327 -11.26 4.64 -3.80
CA HIS A 327 -12.10 3.72 -4.56
C HIS A 327 -12.41 2.45 -3.75
N SER A 328 -13.67 1.99 -3.77
CA SER A 328 -14.12 0.83 -2.97
C SER A 328 -13.41 -0.48 -3.31
N ASN A 329 -12.98 -0.67 -4.56
CA ASN A 329 -12.28 -1.85 -5.05
C ASN A 329 -10.81 -1.60 -5.44
N ILE A 330 -10.18 -0.51 -5.01
CA ILE A 330 -8.80 -0.23 -5.44
C ILE A 330 -7.81 -1.31 -5.00
N GLN A 331 -8.03 -1.91 -3.83
CA GLN A 331 -7.20 -3.04 -3.39
C GLN A 331 -7.39 -4.24 -4.32
N GLY A 332 -8.65 -4.59 -4.63
CA GLY A 332 -8.97 -5.70 -5.53
C GLY A 332 -8.44 -5.46 -6.95
N ALA A 333 -8.60 -4.26 -7.49
CA ALA A 333 -8.07 -3.90 -8.80
C ALA A 333 -6.53 -4.04 -8.86
N THR A 334 -5.83 -3.59 -7.82
CA THR A 334 -4.36 -3.74 -7.73
C THR A 334 -3.97 -5.21 -7.59
N ASP A 335 -4.66 -5.98 -6.76
CA ASP A 335 -4.41 -7.42 -6.57
C ASP A 335 -4.58 -8.20 -7.90
N MET A 336 -5.46 -7.74 -8.79
CA MET A 336 -5.71 -8.35 -10.10
C MET A 336 -4.80 -7.82 -11.22
N GLY A 337 -3.75 -7.08 -10.88
CA GLY A 337 -2.82 -6.55 -11.88
C GLY A 337 -3.31 -5.29 -12.59
N GLY A 338 -4.28 -4.57 -12.03
CA GLY A 338 -4.75 -3.27 -12.54
C GLY A 338 -3.73 -2.13 -12.35
N VAL A 339 -2.44 -2.44 -12.44
CA VAL A 339 -1.30 -1.52 -12.37
C VAL A 339 -0.34 -1.91 -13.50
N PHE A 340 0.31 -0.93 -14.09
CA PHE A 340 1.08 -1.05 -15.33
C PHE A 340 2.31 -1.98 -15.29
N ASP A 341 2.85 -2.32 -14.12
CA ASP A 341 4.12 -3.06 -13.99
C ASP A 341 4.02 -4.40 -13.23
N ILE A 342 2.80 -4.92 -13.06
CA ILE A 342 2.56 -6.19 -12.38
C ILE A 342 1.47 -7.02 -13.06
N PHE A 343 1.58 -8.35 -12.90
CA PHE A 343 0.52 -9.31 -13.17
C PHE A 343 -0.35 -9.55 -11.91
N PRO A 344 -1.48 -10.29 -12.03
CA PRO A 344 -2.28 -10.71 -10.89
C PRO A 344 -1.43 -11.30 -9.76
N GLY A 345 -1.77 -10.95 -8.51
CA GLY A 345 -1.03 -11.39 -7.34
C GLY A 345 0.35 -10.74 -7.19
N TYR A 346 0.57 -9.58 -7.78
CA TYR A 346 1.85 -8.84 -7.74
C TYR A 346 3.03 -9.56 -8.39
N LEU A 347 2.77 -10.54 -9.26
CA LEU A 347 3.82 -11.14 -10.07
C LEU A 347 4.46 -10.10 -10.97
N LYS A 348 5.77 -10.20 -11.16
CA LYS A 348 6.49 -9.25 -11.99
C LYS A 348 6.24 -9.50 -13.47
N ILE A 349 6.21 -8.43 -14.26
CA ILE A 349 6.23 -8.54 -15.73
C ILE A 349 7.66 -8.89 -16.17
N PRO A 350 7.83 -9.77 -17.18
CA PRO A 350 9.15 -10.10 -17.73
C PRO A 350 9.87 -8.86 -18.26
N GLN A 351 11.18 -8.88 -18.19
CA GLN A 351 12.09 -7.92 -18.80
C GLN A 351 12.71 -8.51 -20.08
N PRO A 352 13.25 -7.69 -21.00
CA PRO A 352 13.92 -8.19 -22.19
C PRO A 352 15.03 -9.19 -21.92
N THR A 353 15.69 -9.08 -20.75
CA THR A 353 16.74 -9.99 -20.28
C THR A 353 16.21 -11.35 -19.79
N ASP A 354 14.92 -11.49 -19.54
CA ASP A 354 14.32 -12.76 -19.17
C ASP A 354 14.04 -13.58 -20.44
N THR A 355 15.05 -14.32 -20.90
CA THR A 355 14.99 -15.10 -22.14
C THR A 355 14.03 -16.28 -22.03
N ASP A 356 13.89 -16.84 -20.83
CA ASP A 356 13.11 -18.01 -20.50
C ASP A 356 12.55 -17.93 -19.07
N LEU A 357 11.67 -18.86 -18.70
CA LEU A 357 11.04 -18.91 -17.39
C LEU A 357 12.06 -19.15 -16.27
N ALA A 358 13.12 -19.91 -16.52
CA ALA A 358 14.15 -20.17 -15.51
C ALA A 358 14.92 -18.89 -15.16
N THR A 359 15.31 -18.09 -16.16
CA THR A 359 15.96 -16.79 -15.98
C THR A 359 15.04 -15.81 -15.23
N PHE A 360 13.77 -15.75 -15.60
CA PHE A 360 12.78 -14.94 -14.90
C PHE A 360 12.65 -15.37 -13.43
N ASN A 361 12.47 -16.65 -13.16
CA ASN A 361 12.34 -17.18 -11.80
C ASN A 361 13.58 -16.89 -10.97
N LYS A 362 14.79 -17.07 -11.53
CA LYS A 362 16.04 -16.72 -10.85
C LYS A 362 16.11 -15.25 -10.43
N ARG A 363 15.65 -14.35 -11.28
CA ARG A 363 15.65 -12.91 -10.99
C ARG A 363 14.59 -12.50 -9.97
N THR A 364 13.43 -13.15 -9.99
CA THR A 364 12.24 -12.69 -9.25
C THR A 364 11.99 -13.45 -7.94
N THR A 365 12.68 -14.56 -7.72
CA THR A 365 12.52 -15.38 -6.51
C THR A 365 13.59 -15.01 -5.50
N PRO A 366 13.25 -14.30 -4.42
CA PRO A 366 14.21 -14.00 -3.38
C PRO A 366 14.61 -15.26 -2.63
N THR A 367 15.92 -15.42 -2.43
CA THR A 367 16.46 -16.51 -1.60
C THR A 367 16.80 -15.96 -0.22
N SER A 368 16.49 -16.70 0.82
CA SER A 368 16.97 -16.40 2.16
C SER A 368 18.47 -16.69 2.25
N SER A 369 19.18 -15.86 3.00
CA SER A 369 20.61 -16.07 3.26
C SER A 369 20.88 -17.30 4.14
N LYS A 370 19.86 -17.77 4.88
CA LYS A 370 19.90 -19.04 5.65
C LYS A 370 18.52 -19.71 5.61
N PRO A 371 18.28 -20.54 4.62
CA PRO A 371 16.97 -21.17 4.43
C PRO A 371 16.48 -22.06 5.60
N SER A 372 17.33 -22.50 6.50
CA SER A 372 16.98 -23.48 7.53
C SER A 372 16.74 -22.95 8.93
N GLU A 373 17.24 -21.75 9.26
CA GLU A 373 17.24 -21.25 10.63
C GLU A 373 16.48 -19.93 10.85
N TRP A 374 16.26 -19.15 9.80
CA TRP A 374 15.81 -17.76 9.88
C TRP A 374 14.67 -17.39 8.97
N ASP A 375 14.00 -18.37 8.39
CA ASP A 375 13.00 -18.11 7.38
C ASP A 375 11.78 -17.45 7.98
N SER A 376 11.55 -16.22 7.54
CA SER A 376 10.19 -15.76 7.36
C SER A 376 9.52 -16.69 6.35
N TYR A 377 8.20 -16.69 6.30
CA TYR A 377 7.48 -17.43 5.27
C TYR A 377 7.88 -17.01 3.85
N ASN A 378 8.47 -15.83 3.69
CA ASN A 378 8.93 -15.27 2.41
C ASN A 378 8.09 -15.77 1.22
N TYR A 379 6.84 -15.36 1.16
CA TYR A 379 5.88 -15.88 0.16
C TYR A 379 6.38 -15.81 -1.28
N TRP A 380 7.28 -14.88 -1.57
CA TRP A 380 7.90 -14.76 -2.88
C TRP A 380 8.87 -15.87 -3.23
N SER A 381 9.28 -16.72 -2.27
CA SER A 381 10.05 -17.92 -2.55
C SER A 381 9.25 -18.93 -3.39
N ASN A 382 7.92 -18.81 -3.41
CA ASN A 382 7.01 -19.61 -4.21
C ASN A 382 6.72 -19.00 -5.60
N THR A 383 7.43 -17.96 -6.02
CA THR A 383 7.23 -17.31 -7.35
C THR A 383 7.19 -18.33 -8.49
N PRO A 384 8.05 -19.38 -8.58
CA PRO A 384 7.97 -20.36 -9.64
C PRO A 384 6.62 -21.08 -9.72
N LYS A 385 6.05 -21.47 -8.59
CA LYS A 385 4.73 -22.12 -8.52
C LYS A 385 3.60 -21.19 -8.91
N PHE A 386 3.68 -19.94 -8.45
CA PHE A 386 2.70 -18.92 -8.77
C PHE A 386 2.71 -18.62 -10.27
N MET A 387 3.91 -18.48 -10.85
CA MET A 387 4.07 -18.14 -12.25
C MET A 387 3.64 -19.28 -13.18
N ALA A 388 4.07 -20.51 -12.92
CA ALA A 388 3.67 -21.67 -13.71
C ALA A 388 2.15 -21.87 -13.67
N SER A 389 1.51 -21.79 -12.50
CA SER A 389 0.07 -21.93 -12.36
C SER A 389 -0.69 -20.78 -13.03
N PHE A 390 -0.14 -19.54 -13.03
CA PHE A 390 -0.71 -18.41 -13.75
C PHE A 390 -0.66 -18.62 -15.26
N LEU A 391 0.48 -19.07 -15.81
CA LEU A 391 0.61 -19.37 -17.23
C LEU A 391 -0.34 -20.52 -17.65
N LYS A 392 -0.54 -21.52 -16.82
CA LYS A 392 -1.54 -22.58 -17.04
C LYS A 392 -2.97 -22.01 -17.07
N SER A 393 -3.28 -20.98 -16.26
CA SER A 393 -4.58 -20.31 -16.34
C SER A 393 -4.75 -19.54 -17.66
N LEU A 394 -3.69 -18.85 -18.10
CA LEU A 394 -3.74 -18.08 -19.34
C LEU A 394 -3.84 -18.95 -20.59
N TYR A 395 -3.03 -20.00 -20.67
CA TYR A 395 -2.83 -20.75 -21.94
C TYR A 395 -3.37 -22.20 -21.91
N GLY A 396 -3.95 -22.62 -20.79
CA GLY A 396 -4.63 -23.92 -20.69
C GLY A 396 -3.72 -25.10 -21.10
N ASP A 397 -4.24 -25.97 -21.98
CA ASP A 397 -3.53 -27.18 -22.40
C ASP A 397 -2.31 -26.90 -23.29
N SER A 398 -2.28 -25.75 -23.97
CA SER A 398 -1.13 -25.36 -24.79
C SER A 398 0.14 -25.01 -23.96
N ALA A 399 -0.04 -24.68 -22.69
CA ALA A 399 1.04 -24.40 -21.76
C ALA A 399 1.58 -25.70 -21.17
N THR A 400 2.77 -26.13 -21.58
CA THR A 400 3.44 -27.33 -21.07
C THR A 400 4.81 -27.00 -20.49
N LYS A 401 5.37 -27.90 -19.71
CA LYS A 401 6.71 -27.71 -19.15
C LYS A 401 7.78 -27.61 -20.23
N GLU A 402 7.61 -28.33 -21.34
CA GLU A 402 8.53 -28.38 -22.49
C GLU A 402 8.62 -27.07 -23.24
N ASN A 403 7.56 -26.25 -23.19
CA ASN A 403 7.53 -24.92 -23.82
C ASN A 403 7.57 -23.77 -22.81
N ASP A 404 8.07 -24.00 -21.59
CA ASP A 404 8.10 -23.03 -20.50
C ASP A 404 6.71 -22.42 -20.23
N PHE A 405 5.67 -23.22 -20.34
CA PHE A 405 4.25 -22.82 -20.17
C PHE A 405 3.84 -21.65 -21.07
N ASN A 406 4.43 -21.50 -22.26
CA ASN A 406 4.26 -20.37 -23.17
C ASN A 406 4.73 -19.02 -22.58
N PHE A 407 5.70 -19.02 -21.67
CA PHE A 407 6.26 -17.82 -21.06
C PHE A 407 6.71 -16.76 -22.11
N HIS A 408 7.22 -17.21 -23.24
CA HIS A 408 7.67 -16.33 -24.33
C HIS A 408 6.55 -15.53 -25.01
N TYR A 409 5.27 -15.88 -24.80
CA TYR A 409 4.11 -15.10 -25.28
C TYR A 409 3.80 -13.88 -24.39
N LEU A 410 4.36 -13.82 -23.20
CA LEU A 410 4.13 -12.69 -22.29
C LEU A 410 4.80 -11.41 -22.83
N PRO A 411 4.16 -10.25 -22.62
CA PRO A 411 4.81 -8.98 -22.94
C PRO A 411 6.04 -8.77 -22.03
N LYS A 412 7.07 -8.13 -22.59
CA LYS A 412 8.27 -7.73 -21.86
C LYS A 412 8.34 -6.22 -21.79
N ILE A 413 8.68 -5.69 -20.63
CA ILE A 413 8.85 -4.26 -20.43
C ILE A 413 10.32 -3.93 -20.15
N ASP A 414 10.87 -2.96 -20.85
CA ASP A 414 12.25 -2.50 -20.71
C ASP A 414 12.41 -1.43 -19.64
N ARG A 415 11.33 -0.81 -19.23
CA ARG A 415 11.27 0.22 -18.21
C ARG A 415 9.95 0.20 -17.46
N LYS A 416 9.89 0.90 -16.36
CA LYS A 416 8.62 1.15 -15.68
C LYS A 416 7.83 2.21 -16.43
N PHE A 417 6.54 1.94 -16.59
CA PHE A 417 5.56 2.89 -17.07
C PHE A 417 4.68 3.39 -15.93
N SER A 418 4.05 4.53 -16.14
CA SER A 418 3.07 5.09 -15.22
C SER A 418 1.91 5.70 -15.99
N TRP A 419 0.86 6.02 -15.27
CA TRP A 419 -0.25 6.80 -15.78
C TRP A 419 0.20 8.10 -16.47
N THR A 420 1.09 8.86 -15.82
CA THR A 420 1.57 10.15 -16.35
C THR A 420 2.48 9.94 -17.56
N GLU A 421 3.29 8.88 -17.55
CA GLU A 421 4.14 8.54 -18.69
C GLU A 421 3.33 8.10 -19.91
N MET A 422 2.23 7.37 -19.71
CA MET A 422 1.32 7.00 -20.81
C MET A 422 0.81 8.26 -21.54
N TRP A 423 0.42 9.30 -20.80
CA TRP A 423 0.00 10.57 -21.38
C TRP A 423 1.14 11.30 -22.09
N ASP A 424 2.34 11.23 -21.55
CA ASP A 424 3.54 11.82 -22.19
C ASP A 424 3.90 11.11 -23.49
N GLU A 425 3.88 9.78 -23.49
CA GLU A 425 4.10 8.98 -24.69
C GLU A 425 3.00 9.19 -25.75
N MET A 426 1.75 9.37 -25.33
CA MET A 426 0.65 9.73 -26.23
C MET A 426 0.82 11.15 -26.79
N TYR A 427 1.20 12.11 -25.94
CA TYR A 427 1.50 13.47 -26.38
C TYR A 427 2.66 13.52 -27.39
N SER A 428 3.65 12.65 -27.23
CA SER A 428 4.76 12.47 -28.20
C SER A 428 4.35 11.69 -29.44
N GLY A 429 3.12 11.16 -29.52
CA GLY A 429 2.60 10.40 -30.67
C GLY A 429 3.04 8.93 -30.72
N LYS A 430 3.63 8.40 -29.65
CA LYS A 430 4.04 6.97 -29.58
C LYS A 430 2.89 6.05 -29.21
N VAL A 431 2.01 6.49 -28.31
CA VAL A 431 0.77 5.76 -27.98
C VAL A 431 -0.32 6.21 -28.95
N LYS A 432 -0.84 5.27 -29.75
CA LYS A 432 -1.75 5.53 -30.86
C LYS A 432 -3.21 5.30 -30.54
N GLY A 433 -3.50 4.49 -29.52
CA GLY A 433 -4.87 4.19 -29.14
C GLY A 433 -5.00 4.03 -27.63
N LEU A 434 -6.20 4.28 -27.11
CA LEU A 434 -6.51 4.13 -25.70
C LEU A 434 -7.86 3.48 -25.51
N PHE A 435 -7.93 2.50 -24.60
CA PHE A 435 -9.16 1.98 -24.04
C PHE A 435 -9.35 2.57 -22.64
N ALA A 436 -10.37 3.38 -22.44
CA ALA A 436 -10.71 3.99 -21.16
C ALA A 436 -12.01 3.38 -20.60
N PHE A 437 -11.92 2.63 -19.52
CA PHE A 437 -13.05 1.97 -18.87
C PHE A 437 -13.31 2.60 -17.51
N GLY A 438 -14.50 3.19 -17.34
CA GLY A 438 -14.98 3.75 -16.08
C GLY A 438 -14.06 4.84 -15.53
N MET A 439 -13.49 5.69 -16.40
CA MET A 439 -12.46 6.63 -15.98
C MET A 439 -12.44 7.90 -16.84
N ASN A 440 -12.52 9.05 -16.18
CA ASN A 440 -12.37 10.34 -16.81
C ASN A 440 -10.89 10.80 -16.79
N GLY A 441 -10.07 10.26 -17.69
CA GLY A 441 -8.63 10.46 -17.71
C GLY A 441 -8.17 11.90 -17.91
N VAL A 442 -8.95 12.71 -18.62
CA VAL A 442 -8.68 14.14 -18.79
C VAL A 442 -8.81 14.89 -17.46
N ALA A 443 -9.87 14.62 -16.70
CA ALA A 443 -10.15 15.38 -15.49
C ALA A 443 -9.33 14.89 -14.28
N ILE A 444 -9.06 13.59 -14.16
CA ILE A 444 -8.34 13.04 -13.00
C ILE A 444 -6.82 13.10 -13.12
N GLY A 445 -6.28 13.14 -14.33
CA GLY A 445 -4.83 13.21 -14.55
C GLY A 445 -4.24 14.58 -14.21
N PRO A 446 -2.94 14.66 -13.86
CA PRO A 446 -2.26 15.93 -13.70
C PRO A 446 -2.13 16.61 -15.07
N ASN A 447 -2.04 17.94 -15.06
CA ASN A 447 -1.88 18.72 -16.29
C ASN A 447 -2.93 18.36 -17.37
N SER A 448 -4.20 18.51 -17.03
CA SER A 448 -5.33 18.12 -17.90
C SER A 448 -5.22 18.68 -19.33
N ARG A 449 -4.57 19.83 -19.51
CA ARG A 449 -4.31 20.41 -20.85
C ARG A 449 -3.44 19.48 -21.68
N LYS A 450 -2.37 18.94 -21.12
CA LYS A 450 -1.50 17.97 -21.81
C LYS A 450 -2.27 16.70 -22.20
N ASN A 451 -3.15 16.23 -21.32
CA ASN A 451 -3.98 15.04 -21.57
C ASN A 451 -4.94 15.27 -22.75
N ILE A 452 -5.56 16.45 -22.84
CA ILE A 452 -6.41 16.84 -23.97
C ILE A 452 -5.58 16.86 -25.27
N GLU A 453 -4.43 17.51 -25.26
CA GLU A 453 -3.57 17.60 -26.44
C GLU A 453 -2.98 16.23 -26.84
N ALA A 454 -2.77 15.32 -25.88
CA ALA A 454 -2.36 13.95 -26.15
C ALA A 454 -3.45 13.17 -26.90
N LEU A 455 -4.71 13.28 -26.49
CA LEU A 455 -5.84 12.61 -27.15
C LEU A 455 -6.04 13.10 -28.60
N LYS A 456 -5.76 14.36 -28.89
CA LYS A 456 -5.83 14.90 -30.26
C LYS A 456 -4.82 14.25 -31.21
N LYS A 457 -3.79 13.58 -30.71
CA LYS A 457 -2.73 12.88 -31.47
C LYS A 457 -2.94 11.38 -31.57
N ALA A 458 -3.94 10.83 -30.89
CA ALA A 458 -4.28 9.42 -30.99
C ALA A 458 -5.02 9.11 -32.30
N ASP A 459 -4.88 7.89 -32.81
CA ASP A 459 -5.63 7.41 -33.96
C ASP A 459 -7.07 7.03 -33.54
N PHE A 460 -7.21 6.43 -32.35
CA PHE A 460 -8.52 6.08 -31.82
C PHE A 460 -8.58 6.12 -30.28
N LEU A 461 -9.80 6.29 -29.79
CA LEU A 461 -10.14 6.23 -28.38
C LEU A 461 -11.42 5.42 -28.19
N VAL A 462 -11.37 4.38 -27.36
CA VAL A 462 -12.55 3.62 -26.95
C VAL A 462 -12.86 4.00 -25.51
N VAL A 463 -14.02 4.59 -25.25
CA VAL A 463 -14.48 4.98 -23.92
C VAL A 463 -15.70 4.16 -23.54
N CYS A 464 -15.57 3.38 -22.48
CA CYS A 464 -16.68 2.69 -21.84
C CYS A 464 -16.97 3.37 -20.50
N ASP A 465 -18.06 4.11 -20.41
CA ASP A 465 -18.44 4.84 -19.21
C ASP A 465 -19.96 4.98 -19.10
N LEU A 466 -20.42 5.49 -17.94
CA LEU A 466 -21.84 5.74 -17.66
C LEU A 466 -22.36 6.98 -18.38
N PHE A 467 -21.50 7.98 -18.56
CA PHE A 467 -21.81 9.30 -19.13
C PHE A 467 -20.72 9.75 -20.11
N PRO A 468 -21.03 10.63 -21.06
CA PRO A 468 -20.03 11.29 -21.89
C PRO A 468 -19.24 12.32 -21.06
N GLU A 469 -18.08 11.90 -20.60
CA GLU A 469 -17.16 12.68 -19.80
C GLU A 469 -16.11 13.44 -20.64
N GLU A 470 -15.31 14.29 -20.02
CA GLU A 470 -14.26 15.08 -20.69
C GLU A 470 -13.34 14.21 -21.56
N THR A 471 -13.04 12.98 -21.13
CA THR A 471 -12.21 12.05 -21.91
C THR A 471 -12.89 11.65 -23.21
N ALA A 472 -14.18 11.35 -23.16
CA ALA A 472 -14.95 10.99 -24.35
C ALA A 472 -15.22 12.19 -25.26
N GLU A 473 -15.13 13.40 -24.75
CA GLU A 473 -15.44 14.64 -25.46
C GLU A 473 -14.32 15.69 -25.34
N PHE A 474 -13.06 15.24 -25.33
CA PHE A 474 -11.90 16.09 -25.20
C PHE A 474 -11.78 17.18 -26.25
N TRP A 475 -12.35 16.97 -27.44
CA TRP A 475 -12.36 17.93 -28.54
C TRP A 475 -13.23 19.17 -28.25
N ARG A 476 -14.13 19.11 -27.26
CA ARG A 476 -15.01 20.20 -26.85
C ARG A 476 -14.44 20.98 -25.65
N ALA A 477 -13.15 20.88 -25.38
CA ALA A 477 -12.53 21.62 -24.28
C ALA A 477 -12.72 23.13 -24.47
N PRO A 478 -12.96 23.88 -23.38
CA PRO A 478 -13.16 25.35 -23.45
C PRO A 478 -12.04 26.04 -24.23
N GLY A 479 -12.43 26.96 -25.12
CA GLY A 479 -11.53 27.66 -26.01
C GLY A 479 -11.15 26.93 -27.30
N THR A 480 -11.67 25.72 -27.55
CA THR A 480 -11.50 25.03 -28.84
C THR A 480 -12.51 25.58 -29.86
N THR A 481 -12.02 26.10 -31.00
CA THR A 481 -12.89 26.62 -32.04
C THR A 481 -13.51 25.50 -32.89
N PRO A 482 -14.62 25.75 -33.59
CA PRO A 482 -15.22 24.76 -34.51
C PRO A 482 -14.23 24.26 -35.58
N GLU A 483 -13.35 25.11 -36.09
CA GLU A 483 -12.32 24.76 -37.06
C GLU A 483 -11.28 23.80 -36.46
N GLN A 484 -10.85 24.08 -35.21
CA GLN A 484 -9.96 23.18 -34.46
C GLN A 484 -10.62 21.85 -34.19
N MET A 485 -11.93 21.84 -33.81
CA MET A 485 -12.66 20.56 -33.60
C MET A 485 -12.68 19.73 -34.89
N LYS A 486 -12.93 20.34 -36.03
CA LYS A 486 -12.95 19.66 -37.33
C LYS A 486 -11.59 19.11 -37.77
N SER A 487 -10.50 19.69 -37.29
CA SER A 487 -9.14 19.25 -37.61
C SER A 487 -8.65 18.05 -36.80
N ILE A 488 -9.39 17.61 -35.77
CA ILE A 488 -9.03 16.48 -34.92
C ILE A 488 -9.41 15.19 -35.66
N ASN A 489 -8.44 14.30 -35.88
CA ASN A 489 -8.61 13.05 -36.61
C ASN A 489 -8.87 11.83 -35.71
N THR A 490 -8.80 11.97 -34.40
CA THR A 490 -9.01 10.87 -33.45
C THR A 490 -10.44 10.33 -33.56
N THR A 491 -10.58 9.04 -33.87
CA THR A 491 -11.88 8.37 -33.87
C THR A 491 -12.26 7.97 -32.44
N VAL A 492 -13.43 8.41 -31.98
CA VAL A 492 -13.91 8.08 -30.62
C VAL A 492 -15.07 7.09 -30.70
N TYR A 493 -14.88 5.93 -30.07
CA TYR A 493 -15.91 4.92 -29.86
C TYR A 493 -16.45 5.04 -28.44
N ARG A 494 -17.71 5.40 -28.29
CA ARG A 494 -18.40 5.48 -26.99
C ARG A 494 -19.25 4.26 -26.78
N LEU A 495 -18.92 3.48 -25.74
CA LEU A 495 -19.61 2.26 -25.36
C LEU A 495 -20.36 2.50 -24.04
N PRO A 496 -21.69 2.28 -23.98
CA PRO A 496 -22.42 2.42 -22.74
C PRO A 496 -22.07 1.26 -21.79
N GLY A 497 -21.48 1.60 -20.64
CA GLY A 497 -21.09 0.64 -19.61
C GLY A 497 -22.15 0.49 -18.54
N ALA A 498 -22.30 -0.72 -17.97
CA ALA A 498 -23.14 -0.98 -16.83
C ALA A 498 -22.62 -0.33 -15.55
N GLY A 499 -23.51 0.25 -14.78
CA GLY A 499 -23.23 0.84 -13.49
C GLY A 499 -22.97 -0.19 -12.40
N PHE A 500 -22.58 0.30 -11.23
CA PHE A 500 -22.23 -0.55 -10.09
C PHE A 500 -23.37 -1.47 -9.63
N ALA A 501 -24.61 -0.99 -9.62
CA ALA A 501 -25.79 -1.75 -9.21
C ALA A 501 -26.30 -2.72 -10.30
N GLU A 502 -25.81 -2.58 -11.53
CA GLU A 502 -26.31 -3.24 -12.74
C GLU A 502 -25.48 -4.48 -13.13
N LYS A 503 -24.56 -4.91 -12.28
CA LYS A 503 -23.69 -6.06 -12.52
C LYS A 503 -23.31 -6.79 -11.24
N ASP A 504 -23.11 -8.10 -11.35
CA ASP A 504 -22.46 -8.89 -10.33
C ASP A 504 -20.98 -8.52 -10.24
N GLY A 505 -20.31 -8.98 -9.23
CA GLY A 505 -18.88 -8.85 -9.10
C GLY A 505 -18.38 -8.97 -7.68
N THR A 506 -17.09 -8.74 -7.54
CA THR A 506 -16.45 -8.66 -6.22
C THR A 506 -15.82 -7.31 -6.03
N PHE A 507 -15.63 -6.93 -4.77
CA PHE A 507 -14.71 -5.86 -4.43
C PHE A 507 -13.95 -6.18 -3.16
N VAL A 508 -12.72 -5.68 -3.14
CA VAL A 508 -11.82 -5.76 -2.00
C VAL A 508 -11.46 -4.35 -1.58
N ASN A 509 -11.88 -3.98 -0.39
CA ASN A 509 -11.60 -2.66 0.16
C ASN A 509 -10.17 -2.55 0.73
N SER A 510 -9.82 -1.38 1.26
CA SER A 510 -8.49 -1.12 1.85
C SER A 510 -8.09 -2.11 2.95
N ALA A 511 -9.06 -2.65 3.66
CA ALA A 511 -8.87 -3.62 4.74
C ALA A 511 -8.85 -5.08 4.26
N ARG A 512 -8.82 -5.30 2.96
CA ARG A 512 -8.80 -6.61 2.31
C ARG A 512 -10.03 -7.48 2.56
N TRP A 513 -11.16 -6.86 2.86
CA TRP A 513 -12.42 -7.57 2.90
C TRP A 513 -12.85 -7.91 1.49
N LEU A 514 -12.95 -9.19 1.20
CA LEU A 514 -13.38 -9.74 -0.08
C LEU A 514 -14.87 -9.98 -0.04
N GLN A 515 -15.61 -9.22 -0.84
CA GLN A 515 -17.07 -9.24 -0.81
C GLN A 515 -17.64 -9.47 -2.20
N TRP A 516 -18.63 -10.36 -2.31
CA TRP A 516 -19.44 -10.51 -3.50
C TRP A 516 -20.62 -9.53 -3.44
N LYS A 517 -20.86 -8.84 -4.53
CA LYS A 517 -22.07 -8.06 -4.74
C LYS A 517 -22.90 -8.69 -5.84
N TYR A 518 -24.20 -8.62 -5.69
CA TYR A 518 -25.17 -9.12 -6.65
C TYR A 518 -25.70 -7.98 -7.49
N VAL A 519 -26.09 -8.29 -8.75
CA VAL A 519 -26.84 -7.37 -9.58
C VAL A 519 -28.17 -7.00 -8.87
N ALA A 520 -28.47 -5.71 -8.82
CA ALA A 520 -29.68 -5.21 -8.20
C ALA A 520 -30.75 -4.87 -9.25
N VAL A 521 -30.32 -4.34 -10.40
CA VAL A 521 -31.18 -3.98 -11.55
C VAL A 521 -30.43 -4.30 -12.83
N PRO A 522 -31.16 -4.62 -13.94
CA PRO A 522 -30.50 -4.83 -15.23
C PRO A 522 -29.87 -3.54 -15.76
N PRO A 523 -28.82 -3.61 -16.58
CA PRO A 523 -28.29 -2.44 -17.28
C PRO A 523 -29.35 -1.79 -18.16
N PRO A 524 -29.42 -0.45 -18.25
CA PRO A 524 -30.38 0.25 -19.07
C PRO A 524 -30.01 0.22 -20.57
N GLY A 525 -31.00 0.15 -21.44
CA GLY A 525 -30.83 0.25 -22.90
C GLY A 525 -29.79 -0.74 -23.43
N ASP A 526 -28.83 -0.26 -24.19
CA ASP A 526 -27.74 -1.05 -24.77
C ASP A 526 -26.50 -1.20 -23.87
N ALA A 527 -26.56 -0.69 -22.64
CA ALA A 527 -25.43 -0.79 -21.70
C ALA A 527 -25.11 -2.26 -21.41
N LYS A 528 -23.81 -2.56 -21.37
CA LYS A 528 -23.28 -3.90 -21.11
C LYS A 528 -22.29 -3.89 -19.95
N VAL A 529 -22.18 -5.04 -19.32
CA VAL A 529 -21.19 -5.25 -18.26
C VAL A 529 -19.79 -5.33 -18.85
N ASP A 530 -18.78 -4.90 -18.08
CA ASP A 530 -17.39 -4.78 -18.57
C ASP A 530 -16.83 -6.09 -19.13
N GLN A 531 -17.10 -7.22 -18.47
CA GLN A 531 -16.64 -8.54 -18.95
C GLN A 531 -17.26 -8.92 -20.29
N GLU A 532 -18.52 -8.55 -20.57
CA GLU A 532 -19.15 -8.80 -21.86
C GLU A 532 -18.53 -7.95 -22.97
N ILE A 533 -18.28 -6.66 -22.70
CA ILE A 533 -17.62 -5.75 -23.64
C ILE A 533 -16.23 -6.28 -24.00
N LEU A 534 -15.43 -6.61 -23.00
CA LEU A 534 -14.07 -7.12 -23.19
C LEU A 534 -14.07 -8.48 -23.90
N ALA A 535 -14.98 -9.39 -23.53
CA ALA A 535 -15.10 -10.70 -24.16
C ALA A 535 -15.44 -10.58 -25.67
N ARG A 536 -16.39 -9.73 -26.01
CA ARG A 536 -16.80 -9.49 -27.41
C ARG A 536 -15.64 -8.91 -28.23
N ILE A 537 -14.91 -7.94 -27.69
CA ILE A 537 -13.75 -7.35 -28.36
C ILE A 537 -12.67 -8.42 -28.55
N PHE A 538 -12.31 -9.13 -27.47
CA PHE A 538 -11.28 -10.16 -27.49
C PHE A 538 -11.60 -11.27 -28.50
N LEU A 539 -12.80 -11.82 -28.47
CA LEU A 539 -13.20 -12.90 -29.36
C LEU A 539 -13.25 -12.44 -30.80
N LYS A 540 -13.65 -11.19 -31.06
CA LYS A 540 -13.61 -10.64 -32.43
C LYS A 540 -12.21 -10.45 -32.94
N VAL A 541 -11.31 -9.94 -32.12
CA VAL A 541 -9.87 -9.81 -32.48
C VAL A 541 -9.28 -11.19 -32.73
N ARG A 542 -9.59 -12.19 -31.90
CA ARG A 542 -9.14 -13.57 -32.07
C ARG A 542 -9.62 -14.18 -33.39
N GLU A 543 -10.91 -14.00 -33.74
CA GLU A 543 -11.50 -14.40 -35.00
C GLU A 543 -10.77 -13.77 -36.20
N LEU A 544 -10.45 -12.48 -36.13
CA LEU A 544 -9.71 -11.78 -37.15
C LEU A 544 -8.29 -12.34 -37.33
N TYR A 545 -7.59 -12.65 -36.24
CA TYR A 545 -6.30 -13.35 -36.33
C TYR A 545 -6.41 -14.75 -36.90
N GLN A 546 -7.48 -15.49 -36.59
CA GLN A 546 -7.72 -16.83 -37.16
C GLN A 546 -7.99 -16.79 -38.66
N THR A 547 -8.74 -15.79 -39.12
CA THR A 547 -9.21 -15.73 -40.51
C THR A 547 -8.29 -14.95 -41.45
N GLN A 548 -7.60 -13.92 -40.91
CA GLN A 548 -6.78 -13.01 -41.73
C GLN A 548 -5.26 -13.14 -41.44
N GLY A 549 -4.90 -13.91 -40.41
CA GLY A 549 -3.53 -13.96 -39.93
C GLY A 549 -3.13 -12.65 -39.29
N GLY A 550 -1.84 -12.40 -39.17
CA GLY A 550 -1.31 -11.19 -38.55
C GLY A 550 0.15 -11.35 -38.17
N LYS A 551 0.72 -10.31 -37.59
CA LYS A 551 2.15 -10.29 -37.28
C LYS A 551 2.52 -11.19 -36.09
N PHE A 552 1.65 -11.29 -35.07
CA PHE A 552 1.87 -12.07 -33.86
C PHE A 552 0.59 -12.81 -33.45
N PRO A 553 0.13 -13.84 -34.23
CA PRO A 553 -1.12 -14.53 -33.94
C PRO A 553 -1.09 -15.42 -32.71
N ASP A 554 0.04 -16.10 -32.46
CA ASP A 554 0.14 -17.18 -31.47
C ASP A 554 -0.19 -16.75 -30.04
N PRO A 555 0.26 -15.59 -29.51
CA PRO A 555 -0.09 -15.19 -28.15
C PRO A 555 -1.59 -15.07 -27.91
N ILE A 556 -2.35 -14.52 -28.87
CA ILE A 556 -3.80 -14.36 -28.72
C ILE A 556 -4.57 -15.64 -29.03
N LEU A 557 -4.11 -16.43 -29.99
CA LEU A 557 -4.74 -17.70 -30.36
C LEU A 557 -4.57 -18.78 -29.31
N SER A 558 -3.48 -18.74 -28.56
CA SER A 558 -3.14 -19.70 -27.49
C SER A 558 -3.82 -19.39 -26.16
N LEU A 559 -4.41 -18.20 -25.98
CA LEU A 559 -5.12 -17.88 -24.74
C LEU A 559 -6.30 -18.82 -24.54
N SER A 560 -6.44 -19.37 -23.34
CA SER A 560 -7.60 -20.16 -22.93
C SER A 560 -8.84 -19.25 -22.78
N TRP A 561 -9.99 -19.75 -23.22
CA TRP A 561 -11.27 -19.05 -23.07
C TRP A 561 -12.41 -20.06 -22.94
N SER A 562 -12.37 -20.88 -21.91
CA SER A 562 -13.23 -22.06 -21.72
C SER A 562 -14.44 -21.76 -20.83
N TYR A 563 -15.16 -20.67 -21.10
CA TYR A 563 -16.35 -20.30 -20.36
C TYR A 563 -17.61 -20.87 -21.02
N THR A 564 -18.59 -21.24 -20.19
CA THR A 564 -19.88 -21.75 -20.63
C THR A 564 -20.60 -20.79 -21.58
N THR A 565 -20.51 -19.49 -21.29
CA THR A 565 -21.01 -18.39 -22.11
C THR A 565 -19.88 -17.50 -22.58
N PRO A 566 -19.20 -17.80 -23.70
CA PRO A 566 -17.96 -17.13 -24.08
C PRO A 566 -18.08 -15.61 -24.25
N LEU A 567 -19.22 -15.11 -24.76
CA LEU A 567 -19.46 -13.68 -24.99
C LEU A 567 -19.77 -12.88 -23.72
N ASN A 568 -20.21 -13.57 -22.66
CA ASN A 568 -20.46 -12.96 -21.35
C ASN A 568 -20.16 -13.99 -20.26
N PRO A 569 -18.88 -14.17 -19.92
CA PRO A 569 -18.44 -15.17 -18.93
C PRO A 569 -19.13 -14.99 -17.58
N SER A 570 -19.59 -16.10 -17.00
CA SER A 570 -20.08 -16.10 -15.63
C SER A 570 -18.99 -15.67 -14.67
N LEU A 571 -19.27 -14.70 -13.81
CA LEU A 571 -18.30 -14.24 -12.82
C LEU A 571 -17.97 -15.31 -11.77
N ALA A 572 -18.85 -16.30 -11.57
CA ALA A 572 -18.53 -17.46 -10.75
C ALA A 572 -17.49 -18.37 -11.42
N GLU A 573 -17.55 -18.56 -12.75
CA GLU A 573 -16.51 -19.29 -13.49
C GLU A 573 -15.18 -18.53 -13.45
N VAL A 574 -15.21 -17.21 -13.66
CA VAL A 574 -14.01 -16.36 -13.54
C VAL A 574 -13.41 -16.42 -12.13
N ALA A 575 -14.23 -16.37 -11.09
CA ALA A 575 -13.77 -16.46 -9.71
C ALA A 575 -13.14 -17.84 -9.38
N LYS A 576 -13.66 -18.93 -9.96
CA LYS A 576 -13.06 -20.27 -9.86
C LYS A 576 -11.73 -20.38 -10.59
N GLU A 577 -11.61 -19.77 -11.76
CA GLU A 577 -10.34 -19.68 -12.49
C GLU A 577 -9.29 -18.90 -11.68
N ILE A 578 -9.70 -17.78 -11.11
CA ILE A 578 -8.83 -16.95 -10.23
C ILE A 578 -8.38 -17.76 -9.02
N ASN A 579 -9.28 -18.48 -8.35
CA ASN A 579 -8.97 -19.37 -7.22
C ASN A 579 -7.96 -20.45 -7.60
N GLY A 580 -8.17 -21.06 -8.73
CA GLY A 580 -7.36 -22.15 -9.25
C GLY A 580 -7.88 -23.55 -8.93
N LYS A 581 -7.49 -24.49 -9.78
CA LYS A 581 -7.91 -25.89 -9.74
C LYS A 581 -6.72 -26.84 -9.92
N ALA A 582 -6.86 -28.06 -9.42
CA ALA A 582 -5.98 -29.17 -9.70
C ALA A 582 -6.21 -29.67 -11.14
N LEU A 583 -5.15 -29.93 -11.88
CA LEU A 583 -5.18 -30.54 -13.22
C LEU A 583 -4.82 -32.03 -13.19
N ALA A 584 -4.25 -32.48 -12.07
CA ALA A 584 -3.97 -33.87 -11.73
C ALA A 584 -4.29 -34.09 -10.24
N ASP A 585 -4.33 -35.36 -9.79
CA ASP A 585 -4.47 -35.65 -8.36
C ASP A 585 -3.27 -35.11 -7.58
N LEU A 586 -3.52 -34.35 -6.53
CA LEU A 586 -2.50 -33.70 -5.73
C LEU A 586 -2.50 -34.19 -4.29
N THR A 587 -1.30 -34.38 -3.75
CA THR A 587 -1.07 -34.62 -2.32
C THR A 587 -0.02 -33.62 -1.80
N LEU A 588 -0.03 -33.36 -0.50
CA LEU A 588 1.01 -32.56 0.18
C LEU A 588 1.54 -33.39 1.36
N ASP A 589 2.87 -33.50 1.49
CA ASP A 589 3.52 -34.15 2.63
C ASP A 589 3.12 -33.54 3.97
N THR A 590 2.79 -32.30 3.96
CA THR A 590 2.38 -31.49 5.11
C THR A 590 0.91 -31.66 5.50
N GLN A 591 0.13 -32.34 4.64
CA GLN A 591 -1.27 -32.70 4.87
C GLN A 591 -1.48 -34.19 4.51
N PRO A 592 -0.86 -35.12 5.23
CA PRO A 592 -0.94 -36.54 4.91
C PRO A 592 -2.40 -37.03 4.95
N GLY A 593 -2.76 -37.82 3.95
CA GLY A 593 -4.12 -38.35 3.81
C GLY A 593 -5.12 -37.42 3.12
N VAL A 594 -4.73 -36.16 2.77
CA VAL A 594 -5.56 -35.28 1.96
C VAL A 594 -5.15 -35.40 0.49
N THR A 595 -6.10 -35.67 -0.37
CA THR A 595 -5.92 -35.68 -1.83
C THR A 595 -6.92 -34.73 -2.48
N ILE A 596 -6.42 -33.81 -3.28
CA ILE A 596 -7.24 -32.97 -4.15
C ILE A 596 -7.28 -33.65 -5.53
N LYS A 597 -8.46 -34.00 -5.98
CA LYS A 597 -8.64 -34.69 -7.26
C LYS A 597 -8.55 -33.71 -8.44
N ALA A 598 -8.11 -34.24 -9.59
CA ALA A 598 -8.14 -33.50 -10.84
C ALA A 598 -9.52 -32.83 -11.07
N GLY A 599 -9.54 -31.57 -11.46
CA GLY A 599 -10.74 -30.74 -11.65
C GLY A 599 -11.25 -30.02 -10.39
N GLN A 600 -10.84 -30.42 -9.19
CA GLN A 600 -11.29 -29.77 -7.96
C GLN A 600 -10.61 -28.42 -7.75
N GLN A 601 -11.33 -27.49 -7.11
CA GLN A 601 -10.85 -26.17 -6.71
C GLN A 601 -9.81 -26.30 -5.59
N LEU A 602 -8.74 -25.52 -5.68
CA LEU A 602 -7.67 -25.53 -4.68
C LEU A 602 -8.12 -24.92 -3.35
N PRO A 603 -7.82 -25.53 -2.22
CA PRO A 603 -8.13 -24.98 -0.90
C PRO A 603 -7.25 -23.76 -0.52
N GLY A 604 -6.13 -23.54 -1.21
CA GLY A 604 -5.22 -22.45 -0.95
C GLY A 604 -3.93 -22.54 -1.76
N PHE A 605 -3.16 -21.48 -1.76
CA PHE A 605 -1.95 -21.34 -2.58
C PHE A 605 -0.81 -22.34 -2.22
N ALA A 606 -0.85 -22.95 -1.05
CA ALA A 606 0.12 -23.99 -0.67
C ALA A 606 0.07 -25.23 -1.59
N TRP A 607 -1.06 -25.43 -2.28
CA TRP A 607 -1.27 -26.51 -3.22
C TRP A 607 -0.76 -26.23 -4.64
N LEU A 608 -0.36 -24.99 -4.93
CA LEU A 608 0.18 -24.60 -6.22
C LEU A 608 1.51 -25.31 -6.50
N LYS A 609 1.71 -25.72 -7.74
CA LYS A 609 2.88 -26.44 -8.24
C LYS A 609 3.52 -25.70 -9.43
N ASP A 610 4.79 -25.97 -9.68
CA ASP A 610 5.57 -25.45 -10.81
C ASP A 610 5.76 -26.49 -11.93
N ASP A 611 5.09 -27.63 -11.81
CA ASP A 611 5.17 -28.76 -12.74
C ASP A 611 4.04 -28.80 -13.79
N GLY A 612 3.10 -27.84 -13.73
CA GLY A 612 1.94 -27.77 -14.64
C GLY A 612 0.71 -28.54 -14.15
N THR A 613 0.75 -29.17 -12.97
CA THR A 613 -0.40 -29.91 -12.40
C THR A 613 -1.44 -29.03 -11.72
N THR A 614 -1.21 -27.71 -11.68
CA THR A 614 -2.15 -26.70 -11.17
C THR A 614 -2.33 -25.53 -12.11
N SER A 615 -3.53 -24.94 -12.10
CA SER A 615 -3.88 -23.71 -12.79
C SER A 615 -4.46 -22.73 -11.79
N CYS A 616 -4.03 -21.46 -11.79
CA CYS A 616 -4.52 -20.45 -10.86
C CYS A 616 -4.30 -19.04 -11.43
N GLY A 617 -5.37 -18.30 -11.66
CA GLY A 617 -5.30 -16.94 -12.20
C GLY A 617 -4.69 -15.93 -11.23
N ASN A 618 -4.77 -16.18 -9.91
CA ASN A 618 -4.17 -15.30 -8.90
C ASN A 618 -3.91 -16.05 -7.58
N TRP A 619 -2.67 -16.36 -7.29
CA TRP A 619 -2.25 -17.10 -6.09
C TRP A 619 -2.76 -16.48 -4.77
N LEU A 620 -2.87 -15.14 -4.71
CA LEU A 620 -3.32 -14.39 -3.54
C LEU A 620 -4.79 -14.70 -3.18
N TYR A 621 -5.59 -15.08 -4.19
CA TYR A 621 -7.00 -15.44 -4.06
C TYR A 621 -7.24 -16.94 -4.03
N SER A 622 -6.20 -17.75 -4.11
CA SER A 622 -6.34 -19.20 -3.96
C SER A 622 -6.88 -19.55 -2.56
N GLY A 623 -7.95 -20.30 -2.49
CA GLY A 623 -8.73 -20.58 -1.29
C GLY A 623 -9.97 -19.67 -1.13
N SER A 624 -10.19 -18.70 -2.02
CA SER A 624 -11.38 -17.82 -1.96
C SER A 624 -12.65 -18.48 -2.51
N TRP A 625 -12.52 -19.48 -3.37
CA TRP A 625 -13.61 -20.31 -3.88
C TRP A 625 -13.18 -21.77 -3.86
N THR A 626 -13.60 -22.52 -2.88
CA THR A 626 -13.25 -23.94 -2.70
C THR A 626 -14.44 -24.84 -2.98
N GLU A 627 -14.25 -26.16 -2.90
CA GLU A 627 -15.33 -27.13 -2.96
C GLU A 627 -16.40 -26.93 -1.86
N ALA A 628 -16.01 -26.28 -0.74
CA ALA A 628 -16.92 -25.89 0.33
C ALA A 628 -17.70 -24.57 0.03
N GLY A 629 -17.51 -23.99 -1.17
CA GLY A 629 -18.18 -22.79 -1.62
C GLY A 629 -17.33 -21.52 -1.61
N ALA A 630 -17.96 -20.40 -1.98
CA ALA A 630 -17.33 -19.09 -2.10
C ALA A 630 -17.17 -18.40 -0.76
N GLN A 631 -15.95 -18.10 -0.36
CA GLN A 631 -15.70 -17.32 0.88
C GLN A 631 -16.22 -15.88 0.77
N MET A 632 -16.15 -15.28 -0.40
CA MET A 632 -16.59 -13.92 -0.65
C MET A 632 -18.12 -13.71 -0.49
N GLN A 633 -18.89 -14.79 -0.43
CA GLN A 633 -20.32 -14.76 -0.16
C GLN A 633 -20.67 -14.93 1.33
N ARG A 634 -19.68 -15.21 2.19
CA ARG A 634 -19.88 -15.37 3.62
C ARG A 634 -20.27 -14.04 4.27
N ARG A 635 -21.15 -14.10 5.28
CA ARG A 635 -21.71 -12.94 5.98
C ARG A 635 -21.88 -13.20 7.48
N GLY A 636 -21.05 -14.06 8.07
CA GLY A 636 -21.10 -14.37 9.49
C GLY A 636 -20.83 -13.15 10.36
N THR A 637 -21.65 -12.92 11.39
CA THR A 637 -21.59 -11.74 12.26
C THR A 637 -20.93 -12.03 13.61
N GLU A 638 -20.58 -13.27 13.88
CA GLU A 638 -19.96 -13.67 15.13
C GLU A 638 -18.45 -13.37 15.16
N ASP A 639 -18.02 -12.83 16.24
CA ASP A 639 -16.62 -12.56 16.55
C ASP A 639 -16.29 -12.95 18.00
N PRO A 640 -15.95 -14.22 18.25
CA PRO A 640 -15.65 -14.69 19.60
C PRO A 640 -14.46 -14.00 20.26
N SER A 641 -13.58 -13.39 19.45
CA SER A 641 -12.42 -12.66 19.98
C SER A 641 -12.75 -11.30 20.57
N GLY A 642 -13.87 -10.69 20.18
CA GLY A 642 -14.19 -9.30 20.46
C GLY A 642 -13.30 -8.27 19.74
N LEU A 643 -12.26 -8.72 19.01
CA LEU A 643 -11.26 -7.87 18.38
C LEU A 643 -11.62 -7.40 16.97
N GLY A 644 -12.74 -7.85 16.41
CA GLY A 644 -13.14 -7.54 15.03
C GLY A 644 -12.57 -8.51 14.01
N ILE A 645 -12.28 -9.74 14.40
CA ILE A 645 -11.71 -10.77 13.53
C ILE A 645 -12.73 -11.29 12.52
N TYR A 646 -13.97 -11.54 12.94
CA TYR A 646 -15.07 -12.07 12.10
C TYR A 646 -14.62 -13.23 11.20
N PRO A 647 -14.39 -14.43 11.76
CA PRO A 647 -13.80 -15.56 11.04
C PRO A 647 -14.62 -16.02 9.83
N ASN A 648 -15.93 -15.77 9.83
CA ASN A 648 -16.86 -16.16 8.78
C ASN A 648 -17.06 -15.09 7.68
N TRP A 649 -16.09 -14.17 7.49
CA TRP A 649 -16.02 -13.27 6.33
C TRP A 649 -14.85 -13.66 5.43
N GLY A 650 -14.93 -13.33 4.14
CA GLY A 650 -13.83 -13.51 3.20
C GLY A 650 -12.82 -12.35 3.27
N TYR A 651 -11.54 -12.68 3.21
CA TYR A 651 -10.43 -11.75 3.13
C TYR A 651 -9.49 -12.15 1.99
N SER A 652 -8.98 -11.18 1.26
CA SER A 652 -8.05 -11.38 0.15
C SER A 652 -6.59 -11.44 0.60
N TRP A 653 -6.31 -12.09 1.72
CA TRP A 653 -4.97 -12.30 2.21
C TRP A 653 -4.73 -13.79 2.45
N PRO A 654 -3.53 -14.32 2.15
CA PRO A 654 -3.29 -15.76 2.28
C PRO A 654 -3.74 -16.31 3.63
N ALA A 655 -4.38 -17.47 3.60
CA ALA A 655 -5.00 -18.13 4.75
C ALA A 655 -6.08 -17.28 5.47
N ASN A 656 -6.72 -16.33 4.76
CA ASN A 656 -7.85 -15.54 5.29
C ASN A 656 -7.53 -14.78 6.59
N ARG A 657 -6.28 -14.33 6.77
CA ARG A 657 -5.85 -13.56 7.97
C ARG A 657 -6.27 -12.12 7.93
N ARG A 658 -6.25 -11.43 9.11
CA ARG A 658 -6.74 -10.05 9.27
C ARG A 658 -5.65 -9.07 9.63
N VAL A 659 -4.69 -9.48 10.46
CA VAL A 659 -3.55 -8.64 10.85
C VAL A 659 -2.28 -9.23 10.29
N MET A 660 -1.59 -8.43 9.46
CA MET A 660 -0.31 -8.84 8.86
C MET A 660 0.81 -8.78 9.88
N TYR A 661 1.77 -9.68 9.75
CA TYR A 661 2.97 -9.73 10.59
C TYR A 661 2.66 -10.07 12.05
N ASN A 662 1.62 -10.88 12.29
CA ASN A 662 1.07 -11.12 13.62
C ASN A 662 2.00 -11.89 14.57
N ARG A 663 3.10 -12.53 14.07
CA ARG A 663 4.18 -13.04 14.94
C ARG A 663 4.76 -11.93 15.82
N ALA A 664 4.83 -10.69 15.34
CA ALA A 664 5.34 -9.54 16.08
C ALA A 664 4.40 -9.05 17.20
N SER A 665 3.19 -9.62 17.34
CA SER A 665 2.31 -9.36 18.48
C SER A 665 2.77 -10.00 19.80
N CYS A 666 3.83 -10.82 19.75
CA CYS A 666 4.41 -11.53 20.87
C CYS A 666 5.90 -11.18 21.04
N ASP A 667 6.43 -11.47 22.22
CA ASP A 667 7.87 -11.53 22.46
C ASP A 667 8.52 -12.77 21.77
N LEU A 668 9.83 -12.93 21.92
CA LEU A 668 10.54 -14.06 21.33
C LEU A 668 10.09 -15.42 21.91
N ALA A 669 9.63 -15.45 23.16
CA ALA A 669 9.11 -16.67 23.81
C ALA A 669 7.67 -16.99 23.39
N GLY A 670 7.05 -16.17 22.54
CA GLY A 670 5.68 -16.39 22.08
C GLY A 670 4.61 -15.90 23.06
N LYS A 671 4.98 -15.08 24.04
CA LYS A 671 4.05 -14.44 24.96
C LYS A 671 3.53 -13.14 24.37
N PRO A 672 2.20 -12.92 24.29
CA PRO A 672 1.63 -11.68 23.78
C PRO A 672 2.09 -10.46 24.58
N TRP A 673 2.34 -9.34 23.91
CA TRP A 673 2.61 -8.06 24.54
C TRP A 673 1.41 -7.55 25.37
N ASP A 674 0.21 -7.92 24.94
CA ASP A 674 -1.05 -7.62 25.59
C ASP A 674 -1.98 -8.85 25.55
N ASN A 675 -2.31 -9.36 26.72
CA ASN A 675 -3.16 -10.57 26.82
C ASN A 675 -4.65 -10.30 26.47
N GLU A 676 -5.13 -9.06 26.56
CA GLU A 676 -6.51 -8.71 26.20
C GLU A 676 -6.71 -8.64 24.68
N ARG A 677 -5.67 -8.22 23.94
CA ARG A 677 -5.71 -8.01 22.48
C ARG A 677 -4.75 -8.94 21.75
N ARG A 678 -4.61 -10.16 22.23
CA ARG A 678 -3.72 -11.15 21.61
C ARG A 678 -4.21 -11.58 20.23
N GLN A 679 -3.32 -11.56 19.27
CA GLN A 679 -3.59 -12.07 17.91
C GLN A 679 -3.20 -13.53 17.82
N VAL A 680 -1.97 -13.85 18.14
CA VAL A 680 -1.39 -15.21 18.17
C VAL A 680 -0.60 -15.39 19.48
N TRP A 681 -0.36 -16.65 19.89
CA TRP A 681 0.52 -16.99 21.02
C TRP A 681 0.99 -18.44 20.95
N TRP A 682 2.13 -18.72 21.57
CA TRP A 682 2.61 -20.09 21.74
C TRP A 682 1.81 -20.83 22.79
N ASN A 683 1.36 -22.03 22.47
CA ASN A 683 0.68 -22.91 23.43
C ASN A 683 1.60 -24.11 23.75
N GLU A 684 2.21 -24.08 24.93
CA GLU A 684 3.15 -25.12 25.39
C GLU A 684 2.52 -26.54 25.43
N MET A 685 1.26 -26.65 25.87
CA MET A 685 0.58 -27.95 25.98
C MET A 685 0.33 -28.58 24.61
N GLN A 686 0.10 -27.76 23.58
CA GLN A 686 -0.16 -28.23 22.22
C GLN A 686 1.12 -28.26 21.36
N GLY A 687 2.22 -27.69 21.85
CA GLY A 687 3.46 -27.55 21.10
C GLY A 687 3.30 -26.79 19.77
N LYS A 688 2.40 -25.81 19.73
CA LYS A 688 2.11 -25.06 18.52
C LYS A 688 1.60 -23.66 18.80
N TRP A 689 1.70 -22.80 17.81
CA TRP A 689 1.07 -21.49 17.82
C TRP A 689 -0.44 -21.60 17.60
N VAL A 690 -1.16 -20.85 18.40
CA VAL A 690 -2.62 -20.69 18.31
C VAL A 690 -2.97 -19.22 18.28
N GLY A 691 -4.18 -18.86 17.86
CA GLY A 691 -4.57 -17.44 17.81
C GLY A 691 -6.05 -17.20 17.67
N ASN A 692 -6.43 -15.95 17.94
CA ASN A 692 -7.70 -15.39 17.52
C ASN A 692 -7.70 -15.13 16.01
N ASP A 693 -6.56 -14.68 15.47
CA ASP A 693 -6.29 -14.62 14.03
C ASP A 693 -5.40 -15.79 13.60
N VAL A 694 -5.35 -16.05 12.31
CA VAL A 694 -4.51 -17.11 11.72
C VAL A 694 -3.04 -16.68 11.83
N PRO A 695 -2.17 -17.52 12.42
CA PRO A 695 -0.73 -17.26 12.38
C PRO A 695 -0.23 -17.12 10.94
N ASP A 696 0.53 -16.09 10.63
CA ASP A 696 1.09 -15.86 9.30
C ASP A 696 2.51 -16.41 9.12
N PHE A 697 2.81 -17.45 9.89
CA PHE A 697 4.06 -18.19 9.92
C PHE A 697 3.80 -19.66 10.26
N LYS A 698 4.83 -20.47 10.26
CA LYS A 698 4.73 -21.92 10.53
C LYS A 698 4.21 -22.20 11.96
N VAL A 699 3.05 -22.83 12.06
CA VAL A 699 2.35 -23.01 13.34
C VAL A 699 3.02 -23.99 14.29
N ASP A 700 3.80 -24.94 13.77
CA ASP A 700 4.56 -25.94 14.52
C ASP A 700 6.03 -25.53 14.76
N SER A 701 6.45 -24.32 14.28
CA SER A 701 7.75 -23.78 14.62
C SER A 701 7.80 -23.42 16.09
N LYS A 702 8.89 -23.80 16.79
CA LYS A 702 9.07 -23.42 18.17
C LYS A 702 9.42 -21.91 18.27
N PRO A 703 9.10 -21.23 19.38
CA PRO A 703 9.60 -19.89 19.61
C PRO A 703 11.12 -19.73 19.41
N SER A 704 11.89 -20.77 19.77
CA SER A 704 13.35 -20.85 19.58
C SER A 704 13.80 -20.90 18.11
N ASP A 705 12.90 -21.24 17.19
CA ASP A 705 13.23 -21.27 15.75
C ASP A 705 13.28 -19.87 15.15
N HIS A 706 12.88 -18.86 15.92
CA HIS A 706 13.00 -17.45 15.59
C HIS A 706 12.45 -17.03 14.23
N MET A 707 11.26 -17.54 13.86
CA MET A 707 10.60 -17.18 12.60
C MET A 707 10.37 -15.67 12.49
N GLY A 708 10.89 -15.04 11.45
CA GLY A 708 10.76 -13.62 11.19
C GLY A 708 9.32 -13.21 10.85
N PRO A 709 8.76 -12.17 11.50
CA PRO A 709 7.37 -11.77 11.31
C PRO A 709 7.07 -11.16 9.94
N PHE A 710 8.07 -10.61 9.24
CA PHE A 710 7.87 -9.86 8.01
C PHE A 710 7.93 -10.79 6.79
N ILE A 711 6.86 -11.52 6.58
CA ILE A 711 6.68 -12.60 5.62
C ILE A 711 6.81 -12.22 4.13
N MET A 712 6.92 -10.93 3.81
CA MET A 712 7.05 -10.44 2.44
C MET A 712 8.49 -10.08 2.06
N ASN A 713 9.46 -10.36 2.91
CA ASN A 713 10.88 -10.21 2.60
C ASN A 713 11.71 -11.40 3.11
N ALA A 714 12.87 -11.59 2.50
CA ALA A 714 13.72 -12.73 2.81
C ALA A 714 14.34 -12.67 4.21
N GLU A 715 14.62 -11.47 4.69
CA GLU A 715 15.21 -11.26 6.03
C GLU A 715 14.20 -11.49 7.17
N GLY A 716 12.92 -11.42 6.88
CA GLY A 716 11.86 -11.59 7.87
C GLY A 716 11.75 -10.47 8.90
N VAL A 717 12.44 -9.33 8.71
CA VAL A 717 12.48 -8.20 9.64
C VAL A 717 11.92 -6.92 9.04
N GLY A 718 11.42 -6.03 9.89
CA GLY A 718 10.97 -4.70 9.49
C GLY A 718 12.15 -3.83 9.06
N ARG A 719 12.08 -3.27 7.85
CA ARG A 719 13.17 -2.48 7.28
C ARG A 719 13.07 -1.01 7.66
N ILE A 720 13.83 -0.58 8.66
CA ILE A 720 14.07 0.83 9.00
C ILE A 720 15.00 1.44 7.95
N PHE A 721 16.10 0.78 7.65
CA PHE A 721 16.97 1.07 6.52
C PHE A 721 16.55 0.23 5.32
N GLY A 722 16.37 0.84 4.16
CA GLY A 722 16.00 0.14 2.92
C GLY A 722 17.24 -0.26 2.12
N PRO A 723 17.67 -1.53 2.15
CA PRO A 723 18.89 -1.94 1.47
C PRO A 723 18.72 -1.99 -0.04
N LEU A 724 19.84 -1.86 -0.77
CA LEU A 724 19.97 -2.05 -2.22
C LEU A 724 18.92 -1.28 -3.05
N ALA A 725 18.23 -1.99 -3.92
CA ALA A 725 17.27 -1.42 -4.87
C ALA A 725 15.87 -1.15 -4.28
N ALA A 726 15.72 -1.15 -2.95
CA ALA A 726 14.41 -0.99 -2.34
C ALA A 726 13.73 0.35 -2.70
N PHE A 727 14.51 1.44 -2.76
CA PHE A 727 14.00 2.78 -3.05
C PHE A 727 14.92 3.52 -4.03
N ALA A 728 14.33 4.43 -4.81
CA ALA A 728 15.08 5.24 -5.77
C ALA A 728 15.77 6.44 -5.11
N ASP A 729 15.17 7.00 -4.07
CA ASP A 729 15.46 8.31 -3.48
C ASP A 729 16.08 8.26 -2.08
N GLY A 730 16.51 7.10 -1.62
CA GLY A 730 17.27 6.97 -0.38
C GLY A 730 16.86 5.78 0.50
N PRO A 731 17.83 5.22 1.26
CA PRO A 731 17.57 4.12 2.19
C PRO A 731 16.91 4.58 3.49
N PHE A 732 16.94 5.88 3.81
CA PHE A 732 16.10 6.57 4.79
C PHE A 732 15.24 7.62 4.10
N PRO A 733 14.03 7.90 4.60
CA PRO A 733 13.28 9.07 4.17
C PRO A 733 14.01 10.38 4.48
N GLU A 734 13.99 11.30 3.53
CA GLU A 734 14.50 12.66 3.64
C GLU A 734 13.39 13.65 3.27
N HIS A 735 13.30 14.78 3.99
CA HIS A 735 12.38 15.82 3.61
C HIS A 735 12.90 16.58 2.41
N TYR A 736 12.08 16.63 1.37
CA TYR A 736 12.24 17.52 0.23
C TYR A 736 10.99 18.40 0.09
N GLU A 737 11.19 19.58 -0.48
CA GLU A 737 10.08 20.43 -0.83
C GLU A 737 9.33 19.86 -2.06
N PRO A 738 8.01 20.12 -2.18
CA PRO A 738 7.30 19.90 -3.44
C PRO A 738 8.01 20.55 -4.62
N VAL A 739 7.80 20.06 -5.83
CA VAL A 739 8.46 20.61 -7.04
C VAL A 739 8.18 22.09 -7.27
N GLU A 740 7.10 22.61 -6.70
CA GLU A 740 6.76 24.04 -6.58
C GLU A 740 6.60 24.36 -5.10
N SER A 741 7.49 25.14 -4.54
CA SER A 741 7.48 25.50 -3.13
C SER A 741 7.64 27.01 -2.94
N PRO A 742 7.04 27.61 -1.89
CA PRO A 742 7.18 29.05 -1.59
C PRO A 742 8.53 29.40 -0.96
N ILE A 743 9.33 28.39 -0.57
CA ILE A 743 10.65 28.55 0.07
C ILE A 743 11.63 27.52 -0.47
N ALA A 744 12.92 27.76 -0.29
CA ALA A 744 13.95 26.71 -0.36
C ALA A 744 13.87 25.82 0.88
N ASN A 745 14.33 24.58 0.77
CA ASN A 745 14.33 23.65 1.90
C ASN A 745 15.27 24.14 3.03
N PRO A 746 14.79 24.39 4.24
CA PRO A 746 15.64 24.86 5.33
C PRO A 746 16.72 23.87 5.78
N LEU A 747 16.56 22.55 5.52
CA LEU A 747 17.55 21.52 5.83
C LEU A 747 18.75 21.53 4.87
N HIS A 748 18.49 21.78 3.58
CA HIS A 748 19.49 21.74 2.51
C HIS A 748 19.02 22.60 1.30
N PRO A 749 19.26 23.93 1.36
CA PRO A 749 18.74 24.86 0.35
C PRO A 749 19.24 24.59 -1.08
N GLN A 750 20.41 24.00 -1.24
CA GLN A 750 21.00 23.68 -2.53
C GLN A 750 20.28 22.54 -3.26
N GLN A 751 19.68 21.59 -2.50
CA GLN A 751 18.92 20.46 -3.02
C GLN A 751 17.50 20.49 -2.46
N SER A 752 16.72 21.51 -2.87
CA SER A 752 15.41 21.75 -2.27
C SER A 752 14.38 20.66 -2.60
N ASN A 753 14.36 20.16 -3.82
CA ASN A 753 13.40 19.13 -4.26
C ASN A 753 14.05 17.75 -4.28
N ASN A 754 13.22 16.69 -4.30
CA ASN A 754 13.68 15.32 -4.47
C ASN A 754 14.52 15.20 -5.77
N PRO A 755 15.83 14.86 -5.67
CA PRO A 755 16.76 14.91 -6.81
C PRO A 755 16.41 13.93 -7.91
N VAL A 756 15.73 12.84 -7.57
CA VAL A 756 15.34 11.77 -8.50
C VAL A 756 13.83 11.73 -8.80
N ALA A 757 13.07 12.74 -8.34
CA ALA A 757 11.69 12.92 -8.78
C ALA A 757 11.63 13.11 -10.29
N ARG A 758 10.77 12.35 -10.94
CA ARG A 758 10.65 12.44 -12.39
C ARG A 758 9.81 13.65 -12.78
N LYS A 759 10.39 14.53 -13.57
CA LYS A 759 9.76 15.71 -14.16
C LYS A 759 9.65 15.52 -15.67
N PHE A 760 8.57 16.00 -16.24
CA PHE A 760 8.37 16.01 -17.69
C PHE A 760 8.75 17.37 -18.27
N THR A 761 9.17 17.43 -19.51
CA THR A 761 9.85 18.60 -20.10
C THR A 761 9.19 19.10 -21.38
N SER A 762 7.94 18.70 -21.66
CA SER A 762 7.23 19.26 -22.79
C SER A 762 6.93 20.75 -22.55
N ASP A 763 6.59 21.48 -23.60
CA ASP A 763 6.20 22.90 -23.54
C ASP A 763 4.98 23.17 -22.64
N LEU A 764 4.20 22.13 -22.33
CA LEU A 764 3.05 22.16 -21.42
C LEU A 764 3.40 21.81 -19.98
N ASP A 765 4.60 21.30 -19.68
CA ASP A 765 5.02 20.82 -18.35
C ASP A 765 5.74 21.91 -17.51
N LYS A 766 5.35 23.15 -17.66
CA LYS A 766 5.97 24.29 -16.96
C LYS A 766 5.75 24.21 -15.46
N LEU A 767 6.78 24.50 -14.68
CA LEU A 767 6.70 24.67 -13.22
C LEU A 767 6.65 26.17 -12.87
N GLY A 768 5.83 26.51 -11.87
CA GLY A 768 5.69 27.86 -11.36
C GLY A 768 6.70 28.16 -10.26
N THR A 769 7.18 29.40 -10.21
CA THR A 769 8.08 29.89 -9.16
C THR A 769 7.54 31.14 -8.49
N VAL A 770 8.03 31.46 -7.31
CA VAL A 770 7.66 32.69 -6.57
C VAL A 770 8.01 33.93 -7.37
N ASP A 771 9.15 33.95 -8.04
CA ASP A 771 9.62 35.09 -8.88
C ASP A 771 8.70 35.37 -10.07
N GLN A 772 7.96 34.36 -10.51
CA GLN A 772 6.92 34.50 -11.55
C GLN A 772 5.57 34.96 -11.00
N GLY A 773 5.49 35.22 -9.69
CA GLY A 773 4.28 35.68 -9.00
C GLY A 773 3.36 34.55 -8.52
N PHE A 774 3.78 33.28 -8.62
CA PHE A 774 3.06 32.15 -8.05
C PHE A 774 3.50 31.97 -6.58
N ASN A 775 2.76 32.58 -5.66
CA ASN A 775 3.19 32.73 -4.26
C ASN A 775 2.21 32.15 -3.24
N VAL A 776 1.13 31.52 -3.69
CA VAL A 776 0.14 30.87 -2.83
C VAL A 776 0.20 29.36 -3.02
N VAL A 777 0.30 28.61 -1.94
CA VAL A 777 0.27 27.14 -1.98
C VAL A 777 -1.17 26.69 -2.26
N CYS A 778 -1.34 25.78 -3.21
CA CYS A 778 -2.62 25.19 -3.54
C CYS A 778 -2.63 23.70 -3.22
N THR A 779 -3.69 23.25 -2.58
CA THR A 779 -3.96 21.80 -2.37
C THR A 779 -5.33 21.44 -2.91
N THR A 780 -5.48 20.20 -3.39
CA THR A 780 -6.75 19.67 -3.86
C THR A 780 -7.37 18.70 -2.86
N TYR A 781 -8.70 18.65 -2.81
CA TYR A 781 -9.44 17.76 -1.92
C TYR A 781 -10.78 17.29 -2.51
N ARG A 782 -11.48 16.41 -1.80
CA ARG A 782 -12.78 15.84 -2.17
C ARG A 782 -13.84 16.30 -1.18
N LEU A 783 -15.05 16.44 -1.68
CA LEU A 783 -16.26 16.75 -0.89
C LEU A 783 -17.02 15.46 -0.57
N THR A 784 -17.79 15.47 0.49
CA THR A 784 -18.72 14.36 0.80
C THR A 784 -19.86 14.28 -0.20
N GLU A 785 -20.31 15.41 -0.68
CA GLU A 785 -21.46 15.58 -1.57
C GLU A 785 -21.17 15.12 -3.00
N HIS A 786 -19.90 14.95 -3.36
CA HIS A 786 -19.48 14.54 -4.69
C HIS A 786 -18.50 13.36 -4.67
N TYR A 787 -18.58 12.52 -5.71
CA TYR A 787 -17.61 11.45 -5.97
C TYR A 787 -16.82 11.73 -7.25
N HIS A 788 -15.56 12.17 -7.09
CA HIS A 788 -14.67 12.54 -8.20
C HIS A 788 -15.36 13.42 -9.25
N TYR A 789 -15.23 13.10 -10.53
CA TYR A 789 -15.82 13.84 -11.63
C TYR A 789 -17.12 13.23 -12.17
N TRP A 790 -17.67 12.20 -11.53
CA TRP A 790 -18.88 11.53 -12.02
C TRP A 790 -20.18 12.15 -11.53
N THR A 791 -20.23 12.55 -10.29
CA THR A 791 -21.46 13.01 -9.65
C THR A 791 -21.93 14.40 -10.11
N LYS A 792 -21.12 15.10 -10.90
CA LYS A 792 -21.56 16.29 -11.65
C LYS A 792 -22.63 15.94 -12.72
N ASN A 793 -22.79 14.65 -13.03
CA ASN A 793 -23.88 14.11 -13.87
C ASN A 793 -25.10 13.64 -13.07
N ASN A 794 -25.09 13.77 -11.74
CA ASN A 794 -26.19 13.35 -10.88
C ASN A 794 -26.92 14.60 -10.35
N PRO A 795 -28.24 14.76 -10.66
CA PRO A 795 -29.02 15.95 -10.28
C PRO A 795 -29.00 16.24 -8.77
N MET A 796 -29.09 15.19 -7.94
CA MET A 796 -29.11 15.37 -6.48
C MET A 796 -27.79 15.94 -5.94
N ASN A 797 -26.65 15.41 -6.42
CA ASN A 797 -25.34 15.90 -6.02
C ASN A 797 -25.10 17.33 -6.50
N VAL A 798 -25.56 17.64 -7.71
CA VAL A 798 -25.47 19.00 -8.29
C VAL A 798 -26.35 20.00 -7.53
N GLN A 799 -27.50 19.58 -7.03
CA GLN A 799 -28.32 20.45 -6.15
C GLN A 799 -27.62 20.75 -4.83
N LEU A 800 -26.89 19.80 -4.26
CA LEU A 800 -26.19 19.98 -2.99
C LEU A 800 -24.99 20.93 -3.13
N VAL A 801 -24.17 20.73 -4.18
CA VAL A 801 -23.02 21.60 -4.48
C VAL A 801 -22.93 21.82 -5.99
N PRO A 802 -23.53 22.90 -6.49
CA PRO A 802 -23.81 23.05 -7.93
C PRO A 802 -22.64 23.55 -8.78
N GLU A 803 -21.60 24.11 -8.17
CA GLU A 803 -20.56 24.83 -8.90
C GLU A 803 -19.20 24.79 -8.20
N PRO A 804 -18.11 25.00 -8.95
CA PRO A 804 -16.76 25.03 -8.41
C PRO A 804 -16.54 26.24 -7.49
N PHE A 805 -15.74 26.00 -6.45
CA PHE A 805 -15.34 27.06 -5.53
C PHE A 805 -13.87 26.91 -5.10
N VAL A 806 -13.34 27.95 -4.47
CA VAL A 806 -12.00 28.04 -3.91
C VAL A 806 -12.10 28.40 -2.44
N GLU A 807 -11.64 27.51 -1.55
CA GLU A 807 -11.49 27.86 -0.14
C GLU A 807 -10.31 28.80 0.03
N ILE A 808 -10.58 30.04 0.41
CA ILE A 808 -9.58 31.08 0.63
C ILE A 808 -9.56 31.50 2.10
N PRO A 809 -8.39 31.62 2.75
CA PRO A 809 -8.29 32.12 4.11
C PRO A 809 -8.92 33.51 4.25
N ALA A 810 -9.71 33.72 5.30
CA ALA A 810 -10.39 35.00 5.53
C ALA A 810 -9.41 36.17 5.57
N GLN A 811 -8.20 35.98 6.09
CA GLN A 811 -7.17 37.00 6.12
C GLN A 811 -6.65 37.36 4.72
N LEU A 812 -6.38 36.36 3.87
CA LEU A 812 -5.96 36.59 2.49
C LEU A 812 -7.08 37.30 1.69
N ALA A 813 -8.34 36.85 1.88
CA ALA A 813 -9.49 37.48 1.24
C ALA A 813 -9.59 38.94 1.60
N ASN A 814 -9.43 39.29 2.89
CA ASN A 814 -9.44 40.70 3.34
C ASN A 814 -8.29 41.54 2.71
N GLU A 815 -7.08 41.01 2.67
CA GLU A 815 -5.91 41.69 2.08
C GLU A 815 -6.09 41.95 0.56
N MET A 816 -6.81 41.04 -0.12
CA MET A 816 -7.09 41.13 -1.55
C MET A 816 -8.41 41.83 -1.86
N GLY A 817 -9.18 42.28 -0.85
CA GLY A 817 -10.50 42.87 -1.00
C GLY A 817 -11.53 41.92 -1.64
N ILE A 818 -11.38 40.58 -1.40
CA ILE A 818 -12.27 39.53 -1.92
C ILE A 818 -13.40 39.28 -0.92
N THR A 819 -14.63 39.24 -1.44
CA THR A 819 -15.83 38.89 -0.68
C THR A 819 -16.30 37.47 -1.05
N GLY A 820 -17.06 36.81 -0.13
CA GLY A 820 -17.62 35.49 -0.39
C GLY A 820 -18.56 35.51 -1.61
N GLY A 821 -18.42 34.50 -2.48
CA GLY A 821 -19.21 34.39 -3.70
C GLY A 821 -18.64 35.10 -4.93
N GLU A 822 -17.63 35.99 -4.79
CA GLU A 822 -16.94 36.59 -5.95
C GLU A 822 -16.23 35.51 -6.77
N LYS A 823 -16.24 35.66 -8.09
CA LYS A 823 -15.47 34.78 -8.99
C LYS A 823 -13.99 35.08 -8.87
N LEU A 824 -13.20 34.00 -8.69
CA LEU A 824 -11.75 34.07 -8.66
C LEU A 824 -11.16 33.30 -9.86
N LYS A 825 -10.13 33.88 -10.44
CA LYS A 825 -9.26 33.25 -11.41
C LYS A 825 -8.00 32.74 -10.68
N ILE A 826 -7.82 31.43 -10.65
CA ILE A 826 -6.66 30.78 -10.08
C ILE A 826 -5.78 30.33 -11.24
N SER A 827 -4.55 30.79 -11.29
CA SER A 827 -3.61 30.47 -12.36
C SER A 827 -2.39 29.73 -11.82
N SER A 828 -1.99 28.67 -12.50
CA SER A 828 -0.66 28.04 -12.36
C SER A 828 0.15 28.30 -13.62
N ALA A 829 1.40 27.85 -13.68
CA ALA A 829 2.22 27.92 -14.88
C ALA A 829 1.63 27.12 -16.08
N ARG A 830 0.63 26.27 -15.84
CA ARG A 830 0.05 25.34 -16.84
C ARG A 830 -1.34 25.73 -17.33
N GLY A 831 -2.08 26.45 -16.52
CA GLY A 831 -3.45 26.83 -16.89
C GLY A 831 -4.17 27.62 -15.83
N GLN A 832 -5.45 27.83 -16.06
CA GLN A 832 -6.34 28.68 -15.25
C GLN A 832 -7.61 27.92 -14.84
N TYR A 833 -8.09 28.22 -13.66
CA TYR A 833 -9.30 27.67 -13.08
C TYR A 833 -10.16 28.80 -12.53
N ILE A 834 -11.46 28.76 -12.78
CA ILE A 834 -12.42 29.75 -12.27
C ILE A 834 -13.34 29.08 -11.27
N GLY A 835 -13.48 29.68 -10.08
CA GLY A 835 -14.37 29.24 -9.03
C GLY A 835 -14.81 30.37 -8.13
N LYS A 836 -15.91 30.18 -7.42
CA LYS A 836 -16.39 31.18 -6.45
C LYS A 836 -15.55 31.18 -5.18
N ALA A 837 -15.28 32.33 -4.61
CA ALA A 837 -14.59 32.48 -3.33
C ALA A 837 -15.43 31.89 -2.18
N MET A 838 -14.95 30.90 -1.51
CA MET A 838 -15.46 30.46 -0.21
C MET A 838 -14.50 30.95 0.87
N VAL A 839 -14.79 32.13 1.42
CA VAL A 839 -13.96 32.75 2.47
C VAL A 839 -14.12 31.94 3.76
N THR A 840 -13.03 31.46 4.32
CA THR A 840 -13.08 30.47 5.42
C THR A 840 -12.07 30.77 6.53
N LYS A 841 -12.41 30.37 7.76
CA LYS A 841 -11.49 30.29 8.91
C LYS A 841 -10.84 28.93 9.09
N ARG A 842 -11.19 27.94 8.24
CA ARG A 842 -10.65 26.55 8.31
C ARG A 842 -9.20 26.45 7.84
N ILE A 843 -8.72 27.44 7.11
CA ILE A 843 -7.33 27.59 6.69
C ILE A 843 -6.83 28.91 7.26
N LYS A 844 -5.70 28.87 7.94
CA LYS A 844 -5.04 30.06 8.51
C LYS A 844 -3.73 30.33 7.80
N PRO A 845 -3.25 31.59 7.76
CA PRO A 845 -1.89 31.87 7.33
C PRO A 845 -0.89 31.16 8.25
N MET A 846 0.26 30.82 7.71
CA MET A 846 1.35 30.16 8.45
C MET A 846 2.64 30.97 8.32
N MET A 847 3.50 30.86 9.33
CA MET A 847 4.89 31.34 9.25
C MET A 847 5.77 30.16 8.84
N ILE A 848 6.34 30.23 7.66
CA ILE A 848 7.22 29.21 7.10
C ILE A 848 8.60 29.84 6.92
N ASP A 849 9.59 29.34 7.63
CA ASP A 849 10.97 29.87 7.64
C ASP A 849 10.99 31.41 7.76
N GLY A 850 10.20 31.97 8.69
CA GLY A 850 10.08 33.40 8.92
C GLY A 850 9.23 34.15 7.89
N LYS A 851 8.70 33.51 6.85
CA LYS A 851 7.89 34.11 5.79
C LYS A 851 6.41 33.78 5.98
N LYS A 852 5.55 34.80 5.99
CA LYS A 852 4.10 34.63 5.97
C LYS A 852 3.66 33.97 4.67
N THR A 853 3.06 32.78 4.78
CA THR A 853 2.66 31.96 3.64
C THR A 853 1.16 31.66 3.72
N TYR A 854 0.48 31.75 2.60
CA TYR A 854 -0.92 31.38 2.43
C TYR A 854 -1.05 30.06 1.68
N GLN A 855 -2.08 29.32 2.03
CA GLN A 855 -2.52 28.20 1.22
C GLN A 855 -4.03 28.23 1.01
N ILE A 856 -4.47 27.70 -0.14
CA ILE A 856 -5.87 27.57 -0.55
C ILE A 856 -6.22 26.14 -0.85
N GLY A 857 -7.52 25.84 -0.85
CA GLY A 857 -8.03 24.52 -1.18
C GLY A 857 -8.99 24.57 -2.36
N ILE A 858 -8.85 23.60 -3.28
CA ILE A 858 -9.74 23.47 -4.45
C ILE A 858 -10.34 22.07 -4.46
N PRO A 859 -11.68 21.93 -4.42
CA PRO A 859 -12.33 20.64 -4.62
C PRO A 859 -12.30 20.25 -6.11
N ILE A 860 -12.15 18.95 -6.40
CA ILE A 860 -11.83 18.46 -7.75
C ILE A 860 -13.03 18.04 -8.60
N HIS A 861 -14.26 18.34 -8.25
CA HIS A 861 -15.42 17.61 -8.78
C HIS A 861 -16.01 18.11 -10.10
N TRP A 862 -15.52 19.19 -10.65
CA TRP A 862 -16.09 19.84 -11.84
C TRP A 862 -15.14 19.81 -13.04
N GLY A 863 -15.74 19.94 -14.22
CA GLY A 863 -15.13 20.07 -15.52
C GLY A 863 -16.06 20.77 -16.50
N TYR A 864 -15.82 20.61 -17.80
CA TYR A 864 -16.62 21.23 -18.84
C TYR A 864 -17.73 20.32 -19.40
N ARG A 865 -17.88 19.10 -18.84
CA ARG A 865 -19.00 18.19 -19.15
C ARG A 865 -19.69 17.81 -17.85
N GLY A 866 -21.01 17.84 -17.87
CA GLY A 866 -21.85 17.53 -16.72
C GLY A 866 -23.32 17.50 -17.10
N ILE A 867 -24.19 17.54 -16.08
CA ILE A 867 -25.66 17.52 -16.29
C ILE A 867 -26.15 18.75 -17.06
N LYS A 868 -25.42 19.84 -17.04
CA LYS A 868 -25.68 21.02 -17.85
C LYS A 868 -24.99 20.84 -19.18
N GLU A 869 -25.77 20.73 -20.25
CA GLU A 869 -25.26 20.50 -21.61
C GLU A 869 -24.28 21.57 -22.10
N ASP A 870 -24.40 22.78 -21.60
CA ASP A 870 -23.63 23.96 -22.04
C ASP A 870 -22.43 24.26 -21.13
N GLU A 871 -22.00 23.36 -20.26
CA GLU A 871 -20.90 23.62 -19.32
C GLU A 871 -19.58 23.94 -20.06
N HIS A 872 -19.36 23.37 -21.25
CA HIS A 872 -18.18 23.68 -22.07
C HIS A 872 -18.15 25.16 -22.55
N GLU A 873 -19.29 25.81 -22.70
CA GLU A 873 -19.41 27.21 -23.07
C GLU A 873 -19.18 28.17 -21.88
N THR A 874 -19.35 27.64 -20.66
CA THR A 874 -19.15 28.44 -19.43
C THR A 874 -17.67 28.69 -19.10
N GLY A 875 -16.74 28.03 -19.77
CA GLY A 875 -15.31 28.10 -19.51
C GLY A 875 -14.85 27.33 -18.28
N LEU A 876 -15.72 26.47 -17.68
CA LEU A 876 -15.32 25.61 -16.57
C LEU A 876 -14.27 24.58 -17.03
N THR A 877 -13.31 24.33 -16.15
CA THR A 877 -12.19 23.43 -16.41
C THR A 877 -11.96 22.47 -15.24
N PRO A 878 -11.36 21.28 -15.45
CA PRO A 878 -10.94 20.42 -14.37
C PRO A 878 -9.90 21.10 -13.48
N ALA A 879 -10.01 20.95 -12.15
CA ALA A 879 -9.05 21.52 -11.20
C ALA A 879 -7.60 21.02 -11.43
N ASN A 880 -7.43 19.79 -11.94
CA ASN A 880 -6.12 19.22 -12.26
C ASN A 880 -5.42 19.86 -13.47
N LEU A 881 -6.05 20.81 -14.15
CA LEU A 881 -5.38 21.70 -15.09
C LEU A 881 -4.24 22.48 -14.40
N LEU A 882 -4.38 22.75 -13.10
CA LEU A 882 -3.41 23.52 -12.31
C LEU A 882 -2.24 22.66 -11.83
N SER A 883 -2.41 21.34 -11.65
CA SER A 883 -1.42 20.48 -11.01
C SER A 883 -0.25 20.11 -11.93
N PRO A 884 0.99 20.01 -11.42
CA PRO A 884 2.15 19.63 -12.20
C PRO A 884 2.17 18.13 -12.54
N ALA A 885 2.74 17.78 -13.69
CA ALA A 885 2.99 16.40 -14.10
C ALA A 885 4.36 15.90 -13.61
N ALA A 886 4.64 16.05 -12.31
CA ALA A 886 5.83 15.48 -11.67
C ALA A 886 5.42 14.28 -10.81
N ILE A 887 6.27 13.24 -10.75
CA ILE A 887 5.91 11.97 -10.10
C ILE A 887 6.96 11.48 -9.11
N ASP A 888 6.48 10.76 -8.10
CA ASP A 888 7.28 10.00 -7.14
C ASP A 888 8.15 8.95 -7.85
N PRO A 889 9.46 8.84 -7.59
CA PRO A 889 10.35 7.95 -8.32
C PRO A 889 10.16 6.46 -7.97
N ASN A 890 9.42 6.15 -6.91
CA ASN A 890 9.18 4.78 -6.44
C ASN A 890 7.81 4.26 -6.89
N ALA A 891 6.74 5.03 -6.60
CA ALA A 891 5.35 4.64 -6.85
C ALA A 891 4.74 5.29 -8.09
N TYR A 892 5.44 6.22 -8.73
CA TYR A 892 4.99 6.94 -9.94
C TYR A 892 3.67 7.71 -9.77
N THR A 893 3.31 8.02 -8.54
CA THR A 893 2.15 8.87 -8.23
C THR A 893 2.47 10.34 -8.47
N PRO A 894 1.56 11.09 -9.11
CA PRO A 894 1.80 12.49 -9.43
C PRO A 894 1.58 13.43 -8.25
N GLU A 895 2.16 14.63 -8.35
CA GLU A 895 2.00 15.74 -7.41
C GLU A 895 0.64 16.43 -7.58
N PHE A 896 -0.25 16.29 -6.59
CA PHE A 896 -1.57 16.95 -6.61
C PHE A 896 -1.83 17.80 -5.36
N LYS A 897 -0.92 17.79 -4.38
CA LYS A 897 -1.22 18.31 -3.05
C LYS A 897 -0.42 19.54 -2.66
N GLY A 898 0.72 19.78 -3.32
CA GLY A 898 1.56 20.94 -3.05
C GLY A 898 2.07 21.56 -4.35
N PHE A 899 1.42 22.63 -4.82
CA PHE A 899 1.87 23.38 -5.98
C PHE A 899 1.52 24.86 -5.83
N LEU A 900 2.15 25.70 -6.64
CA LEU A 900 2.01 27.16 -6.52
C LEU A 900 0.99 27.73 -7.51
N VAL A 901 0.24 28.72 -7.04
CA VAL A 901 -0.74 29.45 -7.84
C VAL A 901 -0.70 30.94 -7.57
N LYS A 902 -1.30 31.68 -8.51
CA LYS A 902 -1.64 33.11 -8.41
C LYS A 902 -3.15 33.22 -8.34
N ILE A 903 -3.64 34.17 -7.53
CA ILE A 903 -5.06 34.46 -7.36
C ILE A 903 -5.36 35.88 -7.89
N GLU A 904 -6.42 35.96 -8.66
CA GLU A 904 -6.94 37.25 -9.20
C GLU A 904 -8.47 37.22 -9.13
N LYS A 905 -9.12 38.42 -9.05
CA LYS A 905 -10.54 38.50 -9.31
C LYS A 905 -10.80 38.22 -10.79
N ALA A 906 -11.83 37.41 -11.10
CA ALA A 906 -12.16 37.03 -12.48
C ALA A 906 -13.09 38.05 -13.15
#